data_4407265a6fd9ce0b81f5e3085ad8fd7e
#
_entry.id   4407265a6fd9ce0b81f5e3085ad8fd7e
#
_cell.length_a   1.000
_cell.length_b   1.000
_cell.length_c   1.000
_cell.angle_alpha   90.00
_cell.angle_beta   90.00
_cell.angle_gamma   90.00
#
_symmetry.space_group_name_H-M   'P 1'
#
loop_
_entity.id
_entity.type
_entity.pdbx_description
1 polymer ?
#
loop_
_entity_poly.entity_id
_entity_poly.type
_entity_poly.pdbx_seq_one_letter_code
_entity_poly.pdbx_strand_id
1 'polypeptide(L)'
;MNFKKEVALGIPKELPNKKIYDPNVNHAPIRENVLTREEKILALRNALRYFDKKFHKELIPEFKSELEKFGRIYMYRFRPDYKMYARPIEDYPHNSKEAAGIMLMIQNNLDKRVAQHPHELITYGGNGAVFQNWAQYLLTMRYLSEMTDEQTLVMYSGHPMGLFPSSKNAPRVVVTNGMVIPNYSKKSDLEKFNALGVSQYGQMTAGSYMYIGPQGIVHGTTITVLNAFRKINKNPKGKIFLTSGLGGMSGAQPKAGNISECITICAEVNIKAIETRHSQNWVDEVIDDTEKLVERVKNAQKNKEIVSIAYHGNIVDVWESFYENNITVDIGSDQTSLHNPWSGGYYPVGYSFEEANKLIYENPKKFKSEVKLSLKRHVEIVNKHVKRGTYFFDYGNAFLLEASKAEADILKKDGSFKYPSYVQDIMGPMCFDYGFGPFRWVCSSCKQEDLDITDTIACEVLEKLALSAPEDTKQQMMDNIQWIKAAKENELVVGSKARILYADSNGRIEIAKAFNKAIKEGKIGPIILGRDHHDVSGTDSPYRETSNIYDGSQFTADMAIQNVIGDSFRGATWVSIHNGGGVGWGEVINGGFGMLIDGSEKSEINIESMLFWDVNNGIARRNWARNKGAINQISRAMQKNPKLKVTLPNLVEDKLLENI
;
A
#
# COMPACT_ATOMS: atom_id res chain seq x y z
N MET A 1 26.35 5.31 -23.37
CA MET A 1 26.01 6.72 -23.05
C MET A 1 26.04 6.92 -21.53
N ASN A 2 26.28 8.15 -21.04
CA ASN A 2 26.26 8.42 -19.59
C ASN A 2 24.79 8.49 -19.11
N PHE A 3 24.41 7.80 -18.03
CA PHE A 3 23.09 7.77 -17.45
C PHE A 3 22.43 9.16 -17.29
N LYS A 4 23.19 10.16 -16.77
CA LYS A 4 22.70 11.55 -16.64
C LYS A 4 22.19 12.15 -17.95
N LYS A 5 22.85 11.85 -19.06
CA LYS A 5 22.43 12.33 -20.39
C LYS A 5 21.21 11.57 -20.90
N GLU A 6 21.18 10.24 -20.70
CA GLU A 6 20.09 9.41 -21.20
C GLU A 6 18.76 9.72 -20.51
N VAL A 7 18.76 9.85 -19.19
CA VAL A 7 17.54 10.14 -18.40
C VAL A 7 16.95 11.51 -18.71
N ALA A 8 17.76 12.47 -19.13
CA ALA A 8 17.35 13.83 -19.48
C ALA A 8 16.86 13.99 -20.94
N LEU A 9 17.02 12.97 -21.78
CA LEU A 9 16.71 13.12 -23.24
C LEU A 9 15.22 13.34 -23.51
N GLY A 10 14.33 12.77 -22.68
CA GLY A 10 12.91 12.77 -22.96
C GLY A 10 12.55 11.85 -24.15
N ILE A 11 11.53 12.25 -24.92
CA ILE A 11 11.12 11.49 -26.11
C ILE A 11 12.20 11.59 -27.19
N PRO A 12 12.66 10.45 -27.74
CA PRO A 12 13.72 10.44 -28.74
C PRO A 12 13.36 11.22 -30.00
N LYS A 13 14.33 11.96 -30.57
CA LYS A 13 14.19 12.66 -31.85
C LYS A 13 14.18 11.73 -33.06
N GLU A 14 14.68 10.51 -32.89
CA GLU A 14 14.65 9.42 -33.86
C GLU A 14 14.03 8.19 -33.20
N LEU A 15 13.35 7.33 -33.98
CA LEU A 15 12.72 6.15 -33.44
C LEU A 15 13.78 5.13 -32.99
N PRO A 16 13.75 4.69 -31.72
CA PRO A 16 14.61 3.61 -31.28
C PRO A 16 14.23 2.30 -31.97
N ASN A 17 15.08 1.30 -31.89
CA ASN A 17 14.79 -0.05 -32.37
C ASN A 17 13.57 -0.62 -31.62
N LYS A 18 12.78 -1.45 -32.33
CA LYS A 18 11.65 -2.15 -31.69
C LYS A 18 12.17 -3.06 -30.58
N LYS A 19 11.54 -2.98 -29.43
CA LYS A 19 11.83 -3.87 -28.30
C LYS A 19 11.13 -5.21 -28.53
N ILE A 20 11.85 -6.30 -28.28
CA ILE A 20 11.28 -7.65 -28.32
C ILE A 20 10.52 -7.87 -27.01
N TYR A 21 9.32 -8.45 -27.11
CA TYR A 21 8.58 -8.94 -25.95
C TYR A 21 9.37 -10.08 -25.29
N ASP A 22 9.71 -9.94 -24.02
CA ASP A 22 10.47 -10.94 -23.28
C ASP A 22 9.52 -11.78 -22.42
N PRO A 23 9.23 -13.03 -22.79
CA PRO A 23 8.31 -13.90 -22.06
C PRO A 23 8.83 -14.32 -20.68
N ASN A 24 10.10 -14.08 -20.36
CA ASN A 24 10.68 -14.41 -19.05
C ASN A 24 10.49 -13.30 -18.01
N VAL A 25 9.93 -12.15 -18.41
CA VAL A 25 9.57 -11.07 -17.50
C VAL A 25 8.14 -11.28 -17.01
N ASN A 26 7.91 -10.97 -15.73
CA ASN A 26 6.56 -11.00 -15.18
C ASN A 26 5.74 -9.82 -15.74
N HIS A 27 4.90 -10.11 -16.72
CA HIS A 27 4.04 -9.15 -17.39
C HIS A 27 2.70 -8.97 -16.68
N ALA A 28 2.12 -7.78 -16.83
CA ALA A 28 0.77 -7.49 -16.34
C ALA A 28 -0.28 -8.37 -17.06
N PRO A 29 -1.37 -8.74 -16.38
CA PRO A 29 -2.48 -9.45 -17.00
C PRO A 29 -3.02 -8.70 -18.22
N ILE A 30 -3.34 -9.45 -19.28
CA ILE A 30 -4.01 -8.92 -20.46
C ILE A 30 -5.38 -8.40 -20.04
N ARG A 31 -5.71 -7.17 -20.48
CA ARG A 31 -6.98 -6.53 -20.15
C ARG A 31 -7.99 -6.69 -21.27
N GLU A 32 -9.26 -6.70 -20.90
CA GLU A 32 -10.35 -6.74 -21.88
C GLU A 32 -10.27 -5.55 -22.84
N ASN A 33 -10.64 -5.81 -24.08
CA ASN A 33 -10.74 -4.79 -25.12
C ASN A 33 -12.13 -4.15 -25.04
N VAL A 34 -12.24 -3.07 -24.25
CA VAL A 34 -13.52 -2.40 -23.95
C VAL A 34 -13.88 -1.26 -24.90
N LEU A 35 -13.04 -0.98 -25.91
CA LEU A 35 -13.21 0.17 -26.80
C LEU A 35 -13.95 -0.21 -28.08
N THR A 36 -14.89 0.65 -28.53
CA THR A 36 -15.46 0.60 -29.87
C THR A 36 -14.40 0.95 -30.93
N ARG A 37 -14.75 0.82 -32.22
CA ARG A 37 -13.84 1.18 -33.32
C ARG A 37 -13.44 2.65 -33.25
N GLU A 38 -14.39 3.54 -33.02
CA GLU A 38 -14.20 5.00 -32.92
C GLU A 38 -13.34 5.34 -31.72
N GLU A 39 -13.56 4.67 -30.58
CA GLU A 39 -12.78 4.83 -29.35
C GLU A 39 -11.35 4.32 -29.52
N LYS A 40 -11.12 3.23 -30.28
CA LYS A 40 -9.75 2.77 -30.63
C LYS A 40 -9.00 3.82 -31.46
N ILE A 41 -9.67 4.48 -32.39
CA ILE A 41 -9.08 5.60 -33.17
C ILE A 41 -8.71 6.75 -32.21
N LEU A 42 -9.59 7.07 -31.26
CA LEU A 42 -9.30 8.08 -30.24
C LEU A 42 -8.10 7.70 -29.37
N ALA A 43 -8.02 6.46 -28.89
CA ALA A 43 -6.88 5.95 -28.14
C ALA A 43 -5.56 6.08 -28.91
N LEU A 44 -5.56 5.74 -30.20
CA LEU A 44 -4.39 5.91 -31.08
C LEU A 44 -4.01 7.40 -31.24
N ARG A 45 -4.97 8.29 -31.41
CA ARG A 45 -4.70 9.74 -31.45
C ARG A 45 -4.07 10.23 -30.14
N ASN A 46 -4.57 9.76 -29.00
CA ASN A 46 -4.03 10.09 -27.69
C ASN A 46 -2.60 9.55 -27.51
N ALA A 47 -2.29 8.38 -28.03
CA ALA A 47 -0.96 7.80 -27.99
C ALA A 47 0.02 8.54 -28.94
N LEU A 48 -0.42 8.88 -30.13
CA LEU A 48 0.44 9.51 -31.13
C LEU A 48 0.78 10.98 -30.82
N ARG A 49 0.00 11.67 -30.00
CA ARG A 49 0.24 13.08 -29.63
C ARG A 49 1.59 13.34 -28.94
N TYR A 50 2.27 12.31 -28.45
CA TYR A 50 3.60 12.42 -27.84
C TYR A 50 4.73 12.53 -28.88
N PHE A 51 4.47 12.21 -30.15
CA PHE A 51 5.50 12.01 -31.16
C PHE A 51 5.36 12.96 -32.36
N ASP A 52 6.49 13.29 -32.99
CA ASP A 52 6.51 14.04 -34.24
C ASP A 52 5.69 13.32 -35.32
N LYS A 53 4.96 14.09 -36.13
CA LYS A 53 4.11 13.57 -37.21
C LYS A 53 4.83 12.64 -38.18
N LYS A 54 6.13 12.85 -38.42
CA LYS A 54 6.94 12.02 -39.32
C LYS A 54 6.95 10.54 -38.88
N PHE A 55 6.74 10.24 -37.57
CA PHE A 55 6.75 8.89 -37.03
C PHE A 55 5.37 8.22 -36.99
N HIS A 56 4.28 8.97 -37.17
CA HIS A 56 2.93 8.43 -36.99
C HIS A 56 2.64 7.24 -37.88
N LYS A 57 3.10 7.26 -39.16
CA LYS A 57 2.89 6.17 -40.12
C LYS A 57 3.49 4.84 -39.62
N GLU A 58 4.65 4.89 -38.95
CA GLU A 58 5.34 3.71 -38.40
C GLU A 58 4.75 3.28 -37.06
N LEU A 59 4.33 4.22 -36.20
CA LEU A 59 3.83 3.94 -34.85
C LEU A 59 2.36 3.47 -34.82
N ILE A 60 1.53 3.85 -35.77
CA ILE A 60 0.10 3.45 -35.81
C ILE A 60 -0.07 1.93 -35.78
N PRO A 61 0.57 1.12 -36.65
CA PRO A 61 0.39 -0.33 -36.62
C PRO A 61 0.95 -0.96 -35.34
N GLU A 62 2.00 -0.38 -34.76
CA GLU A 62 2.61 -0.86 -33.52
C GLU A 62 1.67 -0.62 -32.32
N PHE A 63 1.18 0.60 -32.12
CA PHE A 63 0.26 0.92 -31.03
C PHE A 63 -1.12 0.26 -31.18
N LYS A 64 -1.58 0.08 -32.43
CA LYS A 64 -2.78 -0.72 -32.71
C LYS A 64 -2.58 -2.17 -32.24
N SER A 65 -1.44 -2.78 -32.53
CA SER A 65 -1.11 -4.14 -32.11
C SER A 65 -1.05 -4.26 -30.58
N GLU A 66 -0.43 -3.28 -29.88
CA GLU A 66 -0.42 -3.25 -28.42
C GLU A 66 -1.83 -3.18 -27.83
N LEU A 67 -2.67 -2.27 -28.36
CA LEU A 67 -4.06 -2.11 -27.91
C LEU A 67 -4.90 -3.37 -28.14
N GLU A 68 -4.75 -4.04 -29.28
CA GLU A 68 -5.47 -5.27 -29.61
C GLU A 68 -5.00 -6.45 -28.75
N LYS A 69 -3.69 -6.56 -28.50
CA LYS A 69 -3.09 -7.68 -27.78
C LYS A 69 -3.19 -7.55 -26.25
N PHE A 70 -3.02 -6.34 -25.73
CA PHE A 70 -2.92 -6.11 -24.28
C PHE A 70 -4.10 -5.31 -23.71
N GLY A 71 -4.99 -4.79 -24.56
CA GLY A 71 -6.06 -3.86 -24.17
C GLY A 71 -5.55 -2.47 -23.77
N ARG A 72 -4.27 -2.20 -23.89
CA ARG A 72 -3.59 -0.94 -23.52
C ARG A 72 -2.43 -0.65 -24.47
N ILE A 73 -2.02 0.63 -24.52
CA ILE A 73 -0.85 1.09 -25.30
C ILE A 73 0.26 1.48 -24.33
N TYR A 74 1.20 0.56 -24.10
CA TYR A 74 2.31 0.77 -23.19
C TYR A 74 3.51 1.48 -23.83
N MET A 75 3.59 1.49 -25.17
CA MET A 75 4.71 2.07 -25.93
C MET A 75 6.04 1.39 -25.61
N TYR A 76 6.09 0.06 -25.57
CA TYR A 76 7.27 -0.74 -25.19
C TYR A 76 8.54 -0.36 -25.92
N ARG A 77 8.44 0.06 -27.19
CA ARG A 77 9.58 0.54 -27.98
C ARG A 77 10.39 1.62 -27.29
N PHE A 78 9.70 2.47 -26.50
CA PHE A 78 10.28 3.64 -25.84
C PHE A 78 10.79 3.36 -24.42
N ARG A 79 10.72 2.10 -23.97
CA ARG A 79 11.35 1.71 -22.71
C ARG A 79 12.84 1.99 -22.78
N PRO A 80 13.44 2.70 -21.79
CA PRO A 80 14.87 2.96 -21.76
C PRO A 80 15.72 1.68 -21.72
N ASP A 81 16.96 1.77 -22.20
CA ASP A 81 17.93 0.66 -22.15
C ASP A 81 18.72 0.64 -20.82
N TYR A 82 18.75 1.74 -20.09
CA TYR A 82 19.38 1.78 -18.78
C TYR A 82 18.53 1.04 -17.73
N LYS A 83 19.22 0.46 -16.75
CA LYS A 83 18.55 -0.30 -15.69
C LYS A 83 17.79 0.65 -14.76
N MET A 84 16.56 0.28 -14.41
CA MET A 84 15.72 0.95 -13.42
C MET A 84 16.13 0.50 -12.02
N TYR A 85 16.64 1.42 -11.21
CA TYR A 85 16.91 1.27 -9.79
C TYR A 85 17.26 2.62 -9.17
N ALA A 86 17.07 2.78 -7.87
CA ALA A 86 17.48 3.98 -7.15
C ALA A 86 19.00 4.10 -7.12
N ARG A 87 19.52 5.19 -7.65
CA ARG A 87 20.94 5.59 -7.59
C ARG A 87 21.11 6.66 -6.53
N PRO A 88 22.36 6.92 -6.07
CA PRO A 88 22.62 8.10 -5.24
C PRO A 88 22.05 9.36 -5.88
N ILE A 89 21.47 10.24 -5.06
CA ILE A 89 20.77 11.45 -5.54
C ILE A 89 21.64 12.31 -6.45
N GLU A 90 22.96 12.35 -6.21
CA GLU A 90 23.94 13.11 -6.99
C GLU A 90 24.18 12.53 -8.40
N ASP A 91 23.74 11.30 -8.68
CA ASP A 91 23.87 10.67 -9.99
C ASP A 91 22.78 11.11 -10.97
N TYR A 92 21.77 11.83 -10.51
CA TYR A 92 20.71 12.36 -11.38
C TYR A 92 21.09 13.74 -11.94
N PRO A 93 20.71 14.06 -13.21
CA PRO A 93 20.83 15.41 -13.73
C PRO A 93 19.76 16.29 -13.06
N HIS A 94 20.15 17.42 -12.49
CA HIS A 94 19.19 18.29 -11.83
C HIS A 94 19.69 19.74 -11.69
N ASN A 95 18.73 20.67 -11.76
CA ASN A 95 18.87 22.05 -11.31
C ASN A 95 18.20 22.26 -9.93
N SER A 96 17.37 21.31 -9.52
CA SER A 96 16.72 21.23 -8.20
C SER A 96 17.03 19.89 -7.55
N LYS A 97 17.59 19.89 -6.35
CA LYS A 97 17.88 18.66 -5.58
C LYS A 97 16.60 17.89 -5.23
N GLU A 98 15.51 18.63 -5.00
CA GLU A 98 14.18 18.07 -4.78
C GLU A 98 13.72 17.24 -6.00
N ALA A 99 13.94 17.74 -7.22
CA ALA A 99 13.64 17.01 -8.46
C ALA A 99 14.47 15.73 -8.62
N ALA A 100 15.77 15.75 -8.23
CA ALA A 100 16.60 14.55 -8.22
C ALA A 100 16.07 13.49 -7.27
N GLY A 101 15.60 13.86 -6.09
CA GLY A 101 14.94 12.97 -5.13
C GLY A 101 13.69 12.31 -5.70
N ILE A 102 12.88 13.05 -6.46
CA ILE A 102 11.70 12.51 -7.15
C ILE A 102 12.10 11.50 -8.24
N MET A 103 13.12 11.82 -9.06
CA MET A 103 13.63 10.88 -10.08
C MET A 103 14.15 9.58 -9.46
N LEU A 104 14.86 9.66 -8.31
CA LEU A 104 15.32 8.51 -7.55
C LEU A 104 14.15 7.61 -7.15
N MET A 105 13.09 8.20 -6.59
CA MET A 105 11.92 7.45 -6.13
C MET A 105 11.10 6.85 -7.28
N ILE A 106 10.96 7.54 -8.41
CA ILE A 106 10.35 6.99 -9.62
C ILE A 106 11.12 5.75 -10.07
N GLN A 107 12.45 5.81 -10.15
CA GLN A 107 13.26 4.66 -10.57
C GLN A 107 13.27 3.52 -9.55
N ASN A 108 13.20 3.82 -8.25
CA ASN A 108 12.99 2.80 -7.23
C ASN A 108 11.67 2.04 -7.43
N ASN A 109 10.60 2.75 -7.72
CA ASN A 109 9.27 2.15 -7.94
C ASN A 109 9.20 1.30 -9.22
N LEU A 110 10.12 1.48 -10.16
CA LEU A 110 10.22 0.71 -11.40
C LEU A 110 11.39 -0.30 -11.42
N ASP A 111 12.14 -0.42 -10.32
CA ASP A 111 13.18 -1.45 -10.16
C ASP A 111 12.54 -2.84 -10.23
N LYS A 112 13.09 -3.73 -11.06
CA LYS A 112 12.59 -5.11 -11.23
C LYS A 112 12.54 -5.93 -9.93
N ARG A 113 13.27 -5.52 -8.90
CA ARG A 113 13.23 -6.13 -7.55
C ARG A 113 12.07 -5.63 -6.71
N VAL A 114 11.51 -4.46 -7.08
CA VAL A 114 10.44 -3.75 -6.37
C VAL A 114 9.12 -3.84 -7.13
N ALA A 115 9.16 -3.60 -8.44
CA ALA A 115 7.99 -3.57 -9.31
C ALA A 115 7.50 -4.96 -9.69
N GLN A 116 6.20 -5.18 -9.59
CA GLN A 116 5.53 -6.42 -10.00
C GLN A 116 5.59 -6.62 -11.53
N HIS A 117 5.30 -5.56 -12.29
CA HIS A 117 5.29 -5.57 -13.75
C HIS A 117 6.04 -4.34 -14.29
N PRO A 118 7.39 -4.33 -14.22
CA PRO A 118 8.18 -3.14 -14.52
C PRO A 118 8.08 -2.71 -15.98
N HIS A 119 7.82 -3.62 -16.94
CA HIS A 119 7.65 -3.30 -18.34
C HIS A 119 6.33 -2.58 -18.65
N GLU A 120 5.31 -2.78 -17.82
CA GLU A 120 4.01 -2.12 -17.87
C GLU A 120 3.89 -0.96 -16.86
N LEU A 121 5.02 -0.55 -16.24
CA LEU A 121 5.09 0.58 -15.31
C LEU A 121 4.21 0.38 -14.06
N ILE A 122 4.01 -0.87 -13.64
CA ILE A 122 3.19 -1.25 -12.49
C ILE A 122 4.08 -1.71 -11.35
N THR A 123 4.03 -1.01 -10.23
CA THR A 123 4.80 -1.35 -9.04
C THR A 123 4.17 -2.51 -8.28
N TYR A 124 2.89 -2.43 -7.94
CA TYR A 124 2.14 -3.53 -7.30
C TYR A 124 0.63 -3.42 -7.56
N GLY A 125 -0.14 -4.41 -7.08
CA GLY A 125 -1.60 -4.40 -7.15
C GLY A 125 -2.20 -4.75 -8.51
N GLY A 126 -1.40 -5.27 -9.44
CA GLY A 126 -1.85 -5.80 -10.73
C GLY A 126 -2.25 -4.76 -11.77
N ASN A 127 -2.88 -3.67 -11.35
CA ASN A 127 -3.48 -2.66 -12.24
C ASN A 127 -3.03 -1.22 -11.98
N GLY A 128 -2.56 -0.90 -10.78
CA GLY A 128 -2.14 0.46 -10.42
C GLY A 128 -0.84 0.84 -11.10
N ALA A 129 -0.85 1.88 -11.90
CA ALA A 129 0.30 2.28 -12.71
C ALA A 129 0.98 3.54 -12.16
N VAL A 130 2.31 3.58 -12.23
CA VAL A 130 3.11 4.80 -11.98
C VAL A 130 2.94 5.76 -13.14
N PHE A 131 2.99 5.22 -14.36
CA PHE A 131 2.65 5.90 -15.62
C PHE A 131 1.82 4.94 -16.47
N GLN A 132 1.07 5.48 -17.44
CA GLN A 132 0.30 4.65 -18.37
C GLN A 132 1.17 4.06 -19.49
N ASN A 133 2.24 4.77 -19.88
CA ASN A 133 3.12 4.40 -20.98
C ASN A 133 4.52 5.00 -20.83
N TRP A 134 5.45 4.49 -21.62
CA TRP A 134 6.86 4.90 -21.54
C TRP A 134 7.13 6.34 -22.01
N ALA A 135 6.28 6.91 -22.90
CA ALA A 135 6.44 8.31 -23.29
C ALA A 135 6.18 9.26 -22.10
N GLN A 136 5.22 8.94 -21.25
CA GLN A 136 4.96 9.71 -20.02
C GLN A 136 6.17 9.66 -19.06
N TYR A 137 6.77 8.48 -18.86
CA TYR A 137 7.99 8.35 -18.07
C TYR A 137 9.12 9.22 -18.62
N LEU A 138 9.41 9.12 -19.92
CA LEU A 138 10.49 9.87 -20.56
C LEU A 138 10.30 11.39 -20.43
N LEU A 139 9.10 11.88 -20.67
CA LEU A 139 8.77 13.31 -20.52
C LEU A 139 8.90 13.78 -19.09
N THR A 140 8.43 12.98 -18.13
CA THR A 140 8.53 13.30 -16.70
C THR A 140 9.97 13.42 -16.26
N MET A 141 10.82 12.45 -16.63
CA MET A 141 12.24 12.48 -16.27
C MET A 141 12.97 13.68 -16.91
N ARG A 142 12.62 14.03 -18.14
CA ARG A 142 13.13 15.23 -18.80
C ARG A 142 12.72 16.50 -18.04
N TYR A 143 11.44 16.69 -17.76
CA TYR A 143 10.96 17.86 -17.02
C TYR A 143 11.61 17.99 -15.65
N LEU A 144 11.77 16.89 -14.91
CA LEU A 144 12.46 16.89 -13.62
C LEU A 144 13.94 17.24 -13.75
N SER A 145 14.62 16.85 -14.84
CA SER A 145 16.01 17.20 -15.08
C SER A 145 16.24 18.69 -15.42
N GLU A 146 15.24 19.32 -16.03
CA GLU A 146 15.26 20.74 -16.44
C GLU A 146 14.68 21.69 -15.37
N MET A 147 13.88 21.16 -14.44
CA MET A 147 13.13 21.90 -13.43
C MET A 147 14.05 22.72 -12.52
N THR A 148 13.59 23.92 -12.19
CA THR A 148 14.19 24.78 -11.15
C THR A 148 13.36 24.73 -9.86
N ASP A 149 13.89 25.32 -8.76
CA ASP A 149 13.16 25.42 -7.49
C ASP A 149 11.97 26.40 -7.53
N GLU A 150 11.76 27.11 -8.61
CA GLU A 150 10.64 28.04 -8.83
C GLU A 150 9.64 27.51 -9.86
N GLN A 151 9.55 26.18 -10.01
CA GLN A 151 8.63 25.52 -10.92
C GLN A 151 7.93 24.34 -10.25
N THR A 152 6.71 24.07 -10.70
CA THR A 152 5.94 22.88 -10.35
C THR A 152 5.59 22.11 -11.63
N LEU A 153 5.89 20.82 -11.65
CA LEU A 153 5.42 19.88 -12.66
C LEU A 153 4.00 19.44 -12.31
N VAL A 154 3.06 19.72 -13.21
CA VAL A 154 1.66 19.32 -13.07
C VAL A 154 1.43 18.02 -13.84
N MET A 155 0.85 17.01 -13.17
CA MET A 155 0.65 15.68 -13.74
C MET A 155 -0.81 15.23 -13.62
N TYR A 156 -1.41 14.85 -14.72
CA TYR A 156 -2.77 14.30 -14.80
C TYR A 156 -2.71 12.83 -15.24
N SER A 157 -3.03 11.90 -14.35
CA SER A 157 -3.07 10.47 -14.64
C SER A 157 -1.82 9.95 -15.38
N GLY A 158 -0.64 10.28 -14.84
CA GLY A 158 0.66 9.93 -15.40
C GLY A 158 1.17 10.86 -16.50
N HIS A 159 0.30 11.69 -17.10
CA HIS A 159 0.69 12.61 -18.16
C HIS A 159 1.28 13.91 -17.58
N PRO A 160 2.55 14.24 -17.89
CA PRO A 160 3.15 15.50 -17.46
C PRO A 160 2.64 16.63 -18.35
N MET A 161 1.77 17.48 -17.79
CA MET A 161 1.19 18.62 -18.49
C MET A 161 2.21 19.71 -18.80
N GLY A 162 3.20 19.89 -17.92
CA GLY A 162 4.28 20.84 -18.08
C GLY A 162 4.76 21.46 -16.78
N LEU A 163 5.86 22.22 -16.88
CA LEU A 163 6.42 23.02 -15.80
C LEU A 163 5.73 24.39 -15.74
N PHE A 164 5.18 24.71 -14.58
CA PHE A 164 4.53 25.99 -14.32
C PHE A 164 5.36 26.81 -13.32
N PRO A 165 5.49 28.13 -13.49
CA PRO A 165 6.10 28.99 -12.50
C PRO A 165 5.43 28.83 -11.14
N SER A 166 6.23 28.75 -10.08
CA SER A 166 5.75 28.64 -8.70
C SER A 166 6.76 29.23 -7.72
N SER A 167 6.48 29.14 -6.42
CA SER A 167 7.41 29.59 -5.38
C SER A 167 8.33 28.45 -4.94
N LYS A 168 9.47 28.82 -4.30
CA LYS A 168 10.41 27.85 -3.70
C LYS A 168 9.77 26.98 -2.59
N ASN A 169 8.64 27.42 -2.03
CA ASN A 169 7.93 26.68 -0.98
C ASN A 169 6.81 25.81 -1.53
N ALA A 170 6.46 25.94 -2.82
CA ALA A 170 5.47 25.11 -3.47
C ALA A 170 6.02 23.69 -3.75
N PRO A 171 5.16 22.68 -3.86
CA PRO A 171 5.58 21.35 -4.31
C PRO A 171 6.23 21.38 -5.69
N ARG A 172 7.28 20.59 -5.87
CA ARG A 172 7.92 20.39 -7.19
C ARG A 172 7.05 19.59 -8.15
N VAL A 173 6.22 18.70 -7.62
CA VAL A 173 5.28 17.89 -8.42
C VAL A 173 3.93 17.80 -7.72
N VAL A 174 2.86 17.96 -8.50
CA VAL A 174 1.47 17.71 -8.07
C VAL A 174 0.86 16.69 -9.00
N VAL A 175 0.44 15.55 -8.44
CA VAL A 175 -0.10 14.41 -9.19
C VAL A 175 -1.57 14.21 -8.83
N THR A 176 -2.41 14.08 -9.86
CA THR A 176 -3.79 13.60 -9.71
C THR A 176 -3.99 12.35 -10.58
N ASN A 177 -4.52 11.27 -10.01
CA ASN A 177 -4.78 10.04 -10.73
C ASN A 177 -6.23 9.58 -10.55
N GLY A 178 -6.90 9.23 -11.64
CA GLY A 178 -8.22 8.60 -11.61
C GLY A 178 -9.35 9.50 -11.10
N MET A 179 -9.17 10.82 -11.10
CA MET A 179 -10.15 11.79 -10.57
C MET A 179 -11.30 12.00 -11.57
N VAL A 180 -12.09 10.94 -11.75
CA VAL A 180 -13.25 10.93 -12.65
C VAL A 180 -14.47 11.50 -11.92
N ILE A 181 -15.27 12.30 -12.66
CA ILE A 181 -16.50 12.89 -12.13
C ILE A 181 -17.48 11.77 -11.71
N PRO A 182 -18.10 11.83 -10.53
CA PRO A 182 -18.83 10.70 -9.93
C PRO A 182 -19.90 10.05 -10.83
N ASN A 183 -20.67 10.83 -11.58
CA ASN A 183 -21.69 10.28 -12.48
C ASN A 183 -21.12 9.51 -13.70
N TYR A 184 -19.82 9.60 -13.93
CA TYR A 184 -19.09 8.95 -15.04
C TYR A 184 -18.02 7.98 -14.53
N SER A 185 -18.14 7.51 -13.30
CA SER A 185 -17.14 6.66 -12.63
C SER A 185 -17.61 5.24 -12.36
N LYS A 186 -18.52 4.70 -13.18
CA LYS A 186 -18.84 3.27 -13.16
C LYS A 186 -17.60 2.47 -13.53
N LYS A 187 -17.49 1.24 -13.06
CA LYS A 187 -16.34 0.37 -13.37
C LYS A 187 -16.02 0.29 -14.86
N SER A 188 -17.06 0.20 -15.71
CA SER A 188 -16.90 0.20 -17.17
C SER A 188 -16.33 1.53 -17.72
N ASP A 189 -16.71 2.66 -17.12
CA ASP A 189 -16.22 3.97 -17.53
C ASP A 189 -14.73 4.13 -17.18
N LEU A 190 -14.35 3.70 -15.97
CA LEU A 190 -12.96 3.73 -15.51
C LEU A 190 -12.05 2.89 -16.40
N GLU A 191 -12.46 1.67 -16.75
CA GLU A 191 -11.73 0.80 -17.68
C GLU A 191 -11.60 1.42 -19.09
N LYS A 192 -12.67 2.03 -19.59
CA LYS A 192 -12.66 2.74 -20.86
C LYS A 192 -11.69 3.92 -20.84
N PHE A 193 -11.75 4.79 -19.84
CA PHE A 193 -10.85 5.96 -19.75
C PHE A 193 -9.39 5.55 -19.61
N ASN A 194 -9.12 4.44 -18.94
CA ASN A 194 -7.77 3.89 -18.87
C ASN A 194 -7.30 3.36 -20.24
N ALA A 195 -8.16 2.64 -20.97
CA ALA A 195 -7.84 2.16 -22.32
C ALA A 195 -7.66 3.30 -23.35
N LEU A 196 -8.38 4.41 -23.19
CA LEU A 196 -8.21 5.63 -23.97
C LEU A 196 -6.91 6.38 -23.65
N GLY A 197 -6.20 6.02 -22.57
CA GLY A 197 -4.99 6.71 -22.12
C GLY A 197 -5.26 8.10 -21.53
N VAL A 198 -6.41 8.33 -20.92
CA VAL A 198 -6.78 9.64 -20.33
C VAL A 198 -6.94 9.61 -18.82
N SER A 199 -7.10 8.44 -18.23
CA SER A 199 -7.17 8.28 -16.78
C SER A 199 -6.46 7.00 -16.32
N GLN A 200 -5.87 7.04 -15.12
CA GLN A 200 -5.30 5.87 -14.45
C GLN A 200 -5.55 5.98 -12.95
N TYR A 201 -5.40 4.88 -12.22
CA TYR A 201 -5.20 4.98 -10.79
C TYR A 201 -3.80 4.50 -10.40
N GLY A 202 -3.24 5.13 -9.37
CA GLY A 202 -2.04 4.65 -8.69
C GLY A 202 -2.45 3.78 -7.51
N GLN A 203 -1.75 2.65 -7.32
CA GLN A 203 -2.00 1.81 -6.17
C GLN A 203 -1.35 2.43 -4.93
N MET A 204 -2.12 3.10 -4.08
CA MET A 204 -1.64 3.69 -2.83
C MET A 204 -0.29 4.41 -2.99
N THR A 205 0.73 4.05 -2.21
CA THR A 205 2.07 4.64 -2.22
C THR A 205 2.83 4.53 -3.55
N ALA A 206 2.52 3.55 -4.41
CA ALA A 206 3.13 3.48 -5.74
C ALA A 206 2.76 4.70 -6.60
N GLY A 207 1.53 5.18 -6.47
CA GLY A 207 1.06 6.37 -7.20
C GLY A 207 1.75 7.67 -6.79
N SER A 208 2.30 7.75 -5.57
CA SER A 208 3.13 8.87 -5.09
C SER A 208 4.63 8.59 -5.17
N TYR A 209 5.04 7.53 -5.82
CA TYR A 209 6.45 7.11 -5.91
C TYR A 209 7.11 6.74 -4.57
N MET A 210 6.33 6.55 -3.51
CA MET A 210 6.84 6.29 -2.15
C MET A 210 6.81 4.82 -1.73
N TYR A 211 6.63 3.88 -2.67
CA TYR A 211 6.72 2.46 -2.35
C TYR A 211 8.18 2.05 -2.13
N ILE A 212 8.45 1.42 -0.99
CA ILE A 212 9.80 1.04 -0.53
C ILE A 212 10.03 -0.47 -0.48
N GLY A 213 9.22 -1.23 -1.21
CA GLY A 213 9.26 -2.68 -1.19
C GLY A 213 8.38 -3.31 -0.11
N PRO A 214 8.53 -4.61 0.12
CA PRO A 214 7.58 -5.40 0.93
C PRO A 214 7.64 -5.12 2.43
N GLN A 215 8.67 -4.44 2.93
CA GLN A 215 8.80 -4.17 4.36
C GLN A 215 7.61 -3.39 4.94
N GLY A 216 6.96 -2.52 4.13
CA GLY A 216 5.78 -1.80 4.58
C GLY A 216 4.61 -2.70 4.95
N ILE A 217 4.42 -3.77 4.17
CA ILE A 217 3.36 -4.76 4.42
C ILE A 217 3.71 -5.65 5.60
N VAL A 218 4.97 -6.11 5.69
CA VAL A 218 5.45 -6.90 6.84
C VAL A 218 5.28 -6.11 8.12
N HIS A 219 5.67 -4.82 8.13
CA HIS A 219 5.49 -3.93 9.27
C HIS A 219 4.02 -3.78 9.67
N GLY A 220 3.15 -3.39 8.74
CA GLY A 220 1.72 -3.21 9.01
C GLY A 220 1.05 -4.48 9.54
N THR A 221 1.44 -5.65 9.00
CA THR A 221 0.95 -6.95 9.49
C THR A 221 1.48 -7.26 10.89
N THR A 222 2.76 -6.99 11.17
CA THR A 222 3.35 -7.17 12.51
C THR A 222 2.60 -6.35 13.56
N ILE A 223 2.39 -5.06 13.30
CA ILE A 223 1.67 -4.18 14.22
C ILE A 223 0.20 -4.63 14.38
N THR A 224 -0.45 -5.08 13.30
CA THR A 224 -1.82 -5.62 13.37
C THR A 224 -1.88 -6.87 14.24
N VAL A 225 -0.98 -7.83 14.06
CA VAL A 225 -0.93 -9.09 14.83
C VAL A 225 -0.65 -8.83 16.31
N LEU A 226 0.34 -7.98 16.64
CA LEU A 226 0.64 -7.59 18.03
C LEU A 226 -0.57 -6.95 18.72
N ASN A 227 -1.24 -6.01 18.02
CA ASN A 227 -2.43 -5.36 18.56
C ASN A 227 -3.63 -6.32 18.66
N ALA A 228 -3.80 -7.27 17.71
CA ALA A 228 -4.85 -8.30 17.79
C ALA A 228 -4.67 -9.19 19.03
N PHE A 229 -3.44 -9.66 19.31
CA PHE A 229 -3.15 -10.42 20.52
C PHE A 229 -3.38 -9.60 21.79
N ARG A 230 -2.99 -8.33 21.79
CA ARG A 230 -3.24 -7.40 22.91
C ARG A 230 -4.73 -7.20 23.16
N LYS A 231 -5.52 -7.07 22.10
CA LYS A 231 -6.97 -6.92 22.18
C LYS A 231 -7.65 -8.11 22.86
N ILE A 232 -7.16 -9.31 22.64
CA ILE A 232 -7.68 -10.53 23.30
C ILE A 232 -6.93 -10.89 24.61
N ASN A 233 -6.09 -9.98 25.10
CA ASN A 233 -5.28 -10.16 26.33
C ASN A 233 -4.43 -11.43 26.34
N LYS A 234 -3.79 -11.77 25.21
CA LYS A 234 -2.92 -12.94 25.08
C LYS A 234 -1.49 -12.53 24.70
N ASN A 235 -0.51 -13.23 25.27
CA ASN A 235 0.87 -13.17 24.78
C ASN A 235 0.98 -14.03 23.52
N PRO A 236 1.65 -13.57 22.45
CA PRO A 236 1.74 -14.30 21.18
C PRO A 236 2.44 -15.66 21.26
N LYS A 237 3.40 -15.84 22.18
CA LYS A 237 4.23 -17.08 22.26
C LYS A 237 3.38 -18.34 22.45
N GLY A 238 3.52 -19.28 21.52
CA GLY A 238 2.77 -20.52 21.48
C GLY A 238 1.29 -20.37 21.09
N LYS A 239 0.88 -19.18 20.59
CA LYS A 239 -0.45 -18.89 20.09
C LYS A 239 -0.50 -18.97 18.58
N ILE A 240 -1.67 -19.30 18.04
CA ILE A 240 -1.87 -19.51 16.61
C ILE A 240 -2.49 -18.29 15.96
N PHE A 241 -1.81 -17.81 14.90
CA PHE A 241 -2.37 -16.97 13.85
C PHE A 241 -2.60 -17.82 12.61
N LEU A 242 -3.85 -18.00 12.22
CA LEU A 242 -4.25 -18.74 11.01
C LEU A 242 -4.76 -17.78 9.93
N THR A 243 -4.19 -17.87 8.73
CA THR A 243 -4.51 -17.00 7.60
C THR A 243 -4.25 -17.70 6.26
N SER A 244 -4.43 -16.99 5.16
CA SER A 244 -4.23 -17.53 3.80
C SER A 244 -3.65 -16.52 2.83
N GLY A 245 -3.07 -17.04 1.75
CA GLY A 245 -2.45 -16.28 0.68
C GLY A 245 -0.95 -16.04 0.90
N LEU A 246 -0.13 -16.37 -0.09
CA LEU A 246 1.33 -16.13 -0.13
C LEU A 246 1.75 -15.34 -1.38
N GLY A 247 0.82 -14.63 -1.99
CA GLY A 247 1.06 -13.74 -3.13
C GLY A 247 1.92 -12.52 -2.80
N GLY A 248 1.86 -11.51 -3.66
CA GLY A 248 2.69 -10.29 -3.53
C GLY A 248 2.50 -9.56 -2.21
N MET A 249 1.24 -9.34 -1.81
CA MET A 249 0.86 -8.64 -0.57
C MET A 249 0.77 -9.61 0.62
N SER A 250 0.00 -10.67 0.46
CA SER A 250 -0.28 -11.65 1.52
C SER A 250 0.95 -12.44 1.98
N GLY A 251 1.96 -12.60 1.13
CA GLY A 251 3.20 -13.27 1.47
C GLY A 251 3.99 -12.66 2.64
N ALA A 252 3.60 -11.47 3.10
CA ALA A 252 4.18 -10.83 4.28
C ALA A 252 3.75 -11.46 5.61
N GLN A 253 2.63 -12.18 5.65
CA GLN A 253 2.02 -12.68 6.88
C GLN A 253 2.89 -13.65 7.68
N PRO A 254 3.54 -14.67 7.07
CA PRO A 254 4.40 -15.58 7.82
C PRO A 254 5.56 -14.86 8.51
N LYS A 255 6.23 -13.96 7.78
CA LYS A 255 7.34 -13.16 8.31
C LYS A 255 6.91 -12.24 9.46
N ALA A 256 5.75 -11.60 9.29
CA ALA A 256 5.16 -10.77 10.34
C ALA A 256 4.79 -11.57 11.58
N GLY A 257 4.31 -12.80 11.41
CA GLY A 257 4.03 -13.72 12.52
C GLY A 257 5.28 -14.09 13.29
N ASN A 258 6.38 -14.38 12.61
CA ASN A 258 7.68 -14.65 13.25
C ASN A 258 8.17 -13.44 14.06
N ILE A 259 8.10 -12.23 13.49
CA ILE A 259 8.48 -10.99 14.21
C ILE A 259 7.54 -10.72 15.39
N SER A 260 6.27 -11.12 15.29
CA SER A 260 5.29 -11.02 16.37
C SER A 260 5.41 -12.16 17.40
N GLU A 261 6.35 -13.09 17.24
CA GLU A 261 6.64 -14.21 18.12
C GLU A 261 5.46 -15.22 18.29
N CYS A 262 4.66 -15.47 17.23
CA CYS A 262 3.57 -16.45 17.27
C CYS A 262 3.81 -17.64 16.32
N ILE A 263 2.93 -18.65 16.41
CA ILE A 263 2.85 -19.74 15.43
C ILE A 263 1.94 -19.26 14.32
N THR A 264 2.46 -19.15 13.11
CA THR A 264 1.69 -18.68 11.95
C THR A 264 1.47 -19.80 10.95
N ILE A 265 0.22 -20.06 10.58
CA ILE A 265 -0.14 -20.97 9.52
C ILE A 265 -0.75 -20.16 8.38
N CYS A 266 -0.17 -20.30 7.19
CA CYS A 266 -0.64 -19.61 6.00
C CYS A 266 -0.92 -20.61 4.88
N ALA A 267 -2.20 -20.79 4.54
CA ALA A 267 -2.59 -21.69 3.45
C ALA A 267 -2.44 -21.00 2.08
N GLU A 268 -1.92 -21.73 1.10
CA GLU A 268 -1.75 -21.28 -0.27
C GLU A 268 -1.93 -22.44 -1.23
N VAL A 269 -2.73 -22.26 -2.29
CA VAL A 269 -2.98 -23.30 -3.29
C VAL A 269 -1.92 -23.31 -4.40
N ASN A 270 -1.20 -22.21 -4.59
CA ASN A 270 -0.18 -22.06 -5.62
C ASN A 270 1.20 -22.43 -5.07
N ILE A 271 1.69 -23.62 -5.42
CA ILE A 271 3.00 -24.10 -4.96
C ILE A 271 4.16 -23.15 -5.32
N LYS A 272 4.09 -22.45 -6.45
CA LYS A 272 5.13 -21.48 -6.85
C LYS A 272 5.19 -20.27 -5.93
N ALA A 273 4.05 -19.84 -5.39
CA ALA A 273 4.02 -18.77 -4.39
C ALA A 273 4.67 -19.25 -3.07
N ILE A 274 4.39 -20.47 -2.63
CA ILE A 274 5.01 -21.10 -1.46
C ILE A 274 6.53 -21.20 -1.65
N GLU A 275 6.98 -21.81 -2.75
CA GLU A 275 8.41 -21.97 -3.07
C GLU A 275 9.14 -20.61 -3.07
N THR A 276 8.52 -19.60 -3.64
CA THR A 276 9.08 -18.24 -3.67
C THR A 276 9.28 -17.70 -2.26
N ARG A 277 8.29 -17.80 -1.38
CA ARG A 277 8.39 -17.29 0.00
C ARG A 277 9.32 -18.12 0.88
N HIS A 278 9.34 -19.43 0.68
CA HIS A 278 10.26 -20.33 1.36
C HIS A 278 11.72 -20.05 0.96
N SER A 279 12.00 -19.92 -0.35
CA SER A 279 13.35 -19.57 -0.83
C SER A 279 13.83 -18.17 -0.40
N GLN A 280 12.90 -17.26 -0.07
CA GLN A 280 13.18 -15.93 0.49
C GLN A 280 13.35 -15.95 2.02
N ASN A 281 13.28 -17.10 2.68
CA ASN A 281 13.25 -17.24 4.14
C ASN A 281 12.10 -16.45 4.81
N TRP A 282 10.95 -16.38 4.13
CA TRP A 282 9.75 -15.74 4.68
C TRP A 282 8.80 -16.74 5.33
N VAL A 283 8.94 -17.99 4.96
CA VAL A 283 8.25 -19.16 5.51
C VAL A 283 9.32 -20.15 5.98
N ASP A 284 9.18 -20.66 7.19
CA ASP A 284 10.16 -21.58 7.76
C ASP A 284 9.94 -23.02 7.30
N GLU A 285 8.68 -23.46 7.21
CA GLU A 285 8.31 -24.84 6.90
C GLU A 285 7.18 -24.92 5.87
N VAL A 286 7.18 -25.97 5.06
CA VAL A 286 6.13 -26.26 4.08
C VAL A 286 5.53 -27.63 4.36
N ILE A 287 4.20 -27.72 4.47
CA ILE A 287 3.46 -28.95 4.71
C ILE A 287 2.29 -29.03 3.71
N ASP A 288 2.07 -30.22 3.14
CA ASP A 288 1.03 -30.51 2.14
C ASP A 288 -0.05 -31.51 2.62
N ASP A 289 0.04 -31.92 3.89
CA ASP A 289 -0.84 -32.90 4.50
C ASP A 289 -1.43 -32.36 5.83
N THR A 290 -2.74 -32.44 5.96
CA THR A 290 -3.45 -31.88 7.14
C THR A 290 -3.16 -32.60 8.43
N GLU A 291 -2.94 -33.94 8.42
CA GLU A 291 -2.63 -34.70 9.63
C GLU A 291 -1.24 -34.35 10.15
N LYS A 292 -0.25 -34.27 9.24
CA LYS A 292 1.11 -33.80 9.57
C LYS A 292 1.08 -32.36 10.08
N LEU A 293 0.27 -31.49 9.48
CA LEU A 293 0.12 -30.11 9.94
C LEU A 293 -0.44 -30.05 11.38
N VAL A 294 -1.46 -30.84 11.69
CA VAL A 294 -2.05 -30.95 13.01
C VAL A 294 -1.02 -31.40 14.05
N GLU A 295 -0.24 -32.45 13.75
CA GLU A 295 0.82 -32.95 14.63
C GLU A 295 1.89 -31.87 14.85
N ARG A 296 2.37 -31.24 13.77
CA ARG A 296 3.40 -30.20 13.82
C ARG A 296 2.96 -29.00 14.66
N VAL A 297 1.72 -28.54 14.48
CA VAL A 297 1.16 -27.41 15.22
C VAL A 297 0.98 -27.72 16.70
N LYS A 298 0.51 -28.93 17.07
CA LYS A 298 0.43 -29.36 18.47
C LYS A 298 1.81 -29.38 19.15
N ASN A 299 2.84 -29.82 18.43
CA ASN A 299 4.22 -29.80 18.92
C ASN A 299 4.73 -28.35 19.11
N ALA A 300 4.49 -27.47 18.13
CA ALA A 300 4.87 -26.06 18.22
C ALA A 300 4.18 -25.35 19.41
N GLN A 301 2.88 -25.60 19.62
CA GLN A 301 2.15 -25.04 20.77
C GLN A 301 2.70 -25.52 22.10
N LYS A 302 3.00 -26.83 22.23
CA LYS A 302 3.58 -27.44 23.44
C LYS A 302 4.92 -26.79 23.78
N ASN A 303 5.76 -26.56 22.77
CA ASN A 303 7.11 -26.01 22.93
C ASN A 303 7.13 -24.48 22.93
N LYS A 304 6.00 -23.81 22.67
CA LYS A 304 5.88 -22.36 22.50
C LYS A 304 6.86 -21.82 21.43
N GLU A 305 6.96 -22.55 20.33
CA GLU A 305 7.85 -22.19 19.22
C GLU A 305 7.38 -20.90 18.53
N ILE A 306 8.33 -20.23 17.89
CA ILE A 306 8.08 -19.16 16.91
C ILE A 306 8.37 -19.80 15.57
N VAL A 307 7.33 -20.01 14.77
CA VAL A 307 7.45 -20.70 13.47
C VAL A 307 6.35 -20.27 12.52
N SER A 308 6.70 -20.14 11.25
CA SER A 308 5.76 -19.92 10.16
C SER A 308 5.68 -21.16 9.26
N ILE A 309 4.47 -21.64 9.03
CA ILE A 309 4.19 -22.85 8.26
C ILE A 309 3.30 -22.49 7.09
N ALA A 310 3.78 -22.72 5.87
CA ALA A 310 2.94 -22.71 4.67
C ALA A 310 2.24 -24.06 4.53
N TYR A 311 0.92 -24.05 4.44
CA TYR A 311 0.15 -25.23 4.07
C TYR A 311 -0.16 -25.17 2.57
N HIS A 312 0.32 -26.17 1.80
CA HIS A 312 -0.01 -26.29 0.39
C HIS A 312 -1.41 -26.89 0.22
N GLY A 313 -2.40 -26.05 0.14
CA GLY A 313 -3.80 -26.45 -0.01
C GLY A 313 -4.78 -25.34 0.31
N ASN A 314 -6.05 -25.69 0.39
CA ASN A 314 -7.10 -24.71 0.67
C ASN A 314 -7.20 -24.38 2.16
N ILE A 315 -7.39 -23.10 2.48
CA ILE A 315 -7.54 -22.64 3.87
C ILE A 315 -8.71 -23.29 4.61
N VAL A 316 -9.78 -23.61 3.89
CA VAL A 316 -10.98 -24.24 4.50
C VAL A 316 -10.63 -25.61 5.07
N ASP A 317 -9.79 -26.38 4.38
CA ASP A 317 -9.36 -27.70 4.86
C ASP A 317 -8.56 -27.57 6.18
N VAL A 318 -7.75 -26.53 6.33
CA VAL A 318 -7.02 -26.26 7.57
C VAL A 318 -7.97 -25.89 8.70
N TRP A 319 -8.92 -24.97 8.47
CA TRP A 319 -9.93 -24.60 9.47
C TRP A 319 -10.72 -25.81 9.95
N GLU A 320 -11.19 -26.69 9.02
CA GLU A 320 -11.97 -27.88 9.35
C GLU A 320 -11.12 -28.89 10.14
N SER A 321 -9.92 -29.20 9.66
CA SER A 321 -9.01 -30.13 10.33
C SER A 321 -8.65 -29.66 11.76
N PHE A 322 -8.41 -28.37 11.95
CA PHE A 322 -8.13 -27.82 13.29
C PHE A 322 -9.35 -27.89 14.20
N TYR A 323 -10.55 -27.68 13.65
CA TYR A 323 -11.79 -27.82 14.43
C TYR A 323 -12.00 -29.25 14.91
N GLU A 324 -11.85 -30.23 14.02
CA GLU A 324 -12.00 -31.66 14.30
C GLU A 324 -10.97 -32.18 15.31
N ASN A 325 -9.74 -31.65 15.22
CA ASN A 325 -8.64 -32.04 16.10
C ASN A 325 -8.53 -31.22 17.39
N ASN A 326 -9.55 -30.37 17.69
CA ASN A 326 -9.61 -29.51 18.87
C ASN A 326 -8.41 -28.56 19.02
N ILE A 327 -7.83 -28.10 17.91
CA ILE A 327 -6.80 -27.05 17.92
C ILE A 327 -7.51 -25.70 18.07
N THR A 328 -7.14 -24.95 19.10
CA THR A 328 -7.62 -23.58 19.30
C THR A 328 -6.82 -22.62 18.46
N VAL A 329 -7.46 -21.97 17.50
CA VAL A 329 -6.91 -20.83 16.77
C VAL A 329 -7.17 -19.58 17.58
N ASP A 330 -6.13 -18.83 17.95
CA ASP A 330 -6.27 -17.64 18.79
C ASP A 330 -6.75 -16.43 17.98
N ILE A 331 -6.09 -16.14 16.86
CA ILE A 331 -6.50 -15.10 15.90
C ILE A 331 -6.55 -15.68 14.49
N GLY A 332 -7.51 -15.22 13.70
CA GLY A 332 -7.71 -15.65 12.32
C GLY A 332 -8.05 -14.52 11.37
N SER A 333 -7.59 -14.64 10.15
CA SER A 333 -7.93 -13.73 9.05
C SER A 333 -7.84 -14.44 7.70
N ASP A 334 -8.12 -13.71 6.63
CA ASP A 334 -7.91 -14.15 5.25
C ASP A 334 -7.28 -13.00 4.45
N GLN A 335 -6.27 -13.28 3.62
CA GLN A 335 -5.66 -12.30 2.72
C GLN A 335 -5.60 -12.77 1.26
N THR A 336 -6.46 -13.68 0.86
CA THR A 336 -6.66 -13.95 -0.56
C THR A 336 -7.24 -12.74 -1.28
N SER A 337 -7.05 -12.63 -2.60
CA SER A 337 -7.44 -11.41 -3.36
C SER A 337 -8.92 -11.37 -3.69
N LEU A 338 -9.78 -11.28 -2.68
CA LEU A 338 -11.24 -11.28 -2.83
C LEU A 338 -11.83 -10.00 -3.47
N HIS A 339 -11.04 -8.97 -3.76
CA HIS A 339 -11.50 -7.91 -4.68
C HIS A 339 -11.58 -8.42 -6.13
N ASN A 340 -10.97 -9.56 -6.44
CA ASN A 340 -10.97 -10.18 -7.76
C ASN A 340 -11.21 -11.71 -7.68
N PRO A 341 -12.26 -12.17 -7.00
CA PRO A 341 -12.45 -13.59 -6.71
C PRO A 341 -12.70 -14.42 -7.98
N TRP A 342 -13.25 -13.80 -9.03
CA TRP A 342 -13.68 -14.46 -10.27
C TRP A 342 -12.55 -14.68 -11.28
N SER A 343 -11.37 -14.15 -11.02
CA SER A 343 -10.18 -14.20 -11.88
C SER A 343 -8.98 -14.83 -11.16
N GLY A 344 -9.24 -15.76 -10.24
CA GLY A 344 -8.19 -16.47 -9.50
C GLY A 344 -7.70 -15.75 -8.24
N GLY A 345 -8.49 -14.82 -7.71
CA GLY A 345 -8.23 -14.19 -6.41
C GLY A 345 -8.60 -15.08 -5.22
N TYR A 346 -9.54 -16.01 -5.41
CA TYR A 346 -9.95 -17.03 -4.44
C TYR A 346 -10.20 -18.36 -5.16
N TYR A 347 -9.62 -19.42 -4.66
CA TYR A 347 -9.70 -20.75 -5.29
C TYR A 347 -10.71 -21.62 -4.57
N PRO A 348 -11.61 -22.32 -5.31
CA PRO A 348 -12.64 -23.17 -4.71
C PRO A 348 -12.05 -24.41 -4.05
N VAL A 349 -12.71 -24.87 -2.98
CA VAL A 349 -12.36 -26.09 -2.25
C VAL A 349 -12.56 -27.31 -3.14
N GLY A 350 -11.64 -28.28 -3.06
CA GLY A 350 -11.70 -29.53 -3.82
C GLY A 350 -11.17 -29.44 -5.24
N TYR A 351 -10.55 -28.32 -5.61
CA TYR A 351 -9.86 -28.15 -6.89
C TYR A 351 -8.37 -27.87 -6.67
N SER A 352 -7.52 -28.50 -7.48
CA SER A 352 -6.12 -28.09 -7.56
C SER A 352 -5.99 -26.70 -8.20
N PHE A 353 -4.83 -26.07 -8.04
CA PHE A 353 -4.54 -24.77 -8.66
C PHE A 353 -4.71 -24.82 -10.19
N GLU A 354 -4.24 -25.89 -10.84
CA GLU A 354 -4.32 -26.10 -12.27
C GLU A 354 -5.76 -26.32 -12.74
N GLU A 355 -6.52 -27.19 -12.07
CA GLU A 355 -7.91 -27.45 -12.37
C GLU A 355 -8.77 -26.20 -12.24
N ALA A 356 -8.58 -25.42 -11.16
CA ALA A 356 -9.31 -24.20 -10.94
C ALA A 356 -8.98 -23.14 -12.01
N ASN A 357 -7.70 -22.97 -12.37
CA ASN A 357 -7.31 -22.09 -13.47
C ASN A 357 -7.91 -22.52 -14.81
N LYS A 358 -7.92 -23.81 -15.11
CA LYS A 358 -8.57 -24.33 -16.32
C LYS A 358 -10.07 -24.00 -16.31
N LEU A 359 -10.73 -24.16 -15.16
CA LEU A 359 -12.15 -23.87 -15.00
C LEU A 359 -12.49 -22.38 -15.20
N ILE A 360 -11.60 -21.47 -14.82
CA ILE A 360 -11.76 -20.01 -15.06
C ILE A 360 -11.95 -19.71 -16.56
N TYR A 361 -11.19 -20.38 -17.44
CA TYR A 361 -11.24 -20.16 -18.88
C TYR A 361 -12.34 -20.98 -19.57
N GLU A 362 -12.48 -22.27 -19.21
CA GLU A 362 -13.39 -23.17 -19.89
C GLU A 362 -14.85 -23.02 -19.44
N ASN A 363 -15.08 -22.72 -18.16
CA ASN A 363 -16.42 -22.55 -17.60
C ASN A 363 -16.46 -21.52 -16.45
N PRO A 364 -16.35 -20.20 -16.77
CA PRO A 364 -16.34 -19.15 -15.75
C PRO A 364 -17.59 -19.15 -14.84
N LYS A 365 -18.75 -19.58 -15.35
CA LYS A 365 -19.99 -19.67 -14.57
C LYS A 365 -19.88 -20.73 -13.49
N LYS A 366 -19.34 -21.90 -13.82
CA LYS A 366 -19.11 -22.98 -12.87
C LYS A 366 -18.06 -22.53 -11.85
N PHE A 367 -16.93 -21.98 -12.28
CA PHE A 367 -15.91 -21.43 -11.37
C PHE A 367 -16.54 -20.48 -10.32
N LYS A 368 -17.35 -19.53 -10.79
CA LYS A 368 -18.04 -18.59 -9.91
C LYS A 368 -18.98 -19.27 -8.91
N SER A 369 -19.69 -20.32 -9.34
CA SER A 369 -20.57 -21.11 -8.46
C SER A 369 -19.77 -21.84 -7.37
N GLU A 370 -18.66 -22.47 -7.75
CA GLU A 370 -17.80 -23.22 -6.82
C GLU A 370 -17.11 -22.28 -5.81
N VAL A 371 -16.66 -21.09 -6.23
CA VAL A 371 -16.14 -20.06 -5.33
C VAL A 371 -17.20 -19.64 -4.31
N LYS A 372 -18.46 -19.42 -4.73
CA LYS A 372 -19.55 -19.08 -3.80
C LYS A 372 -19.81 -20.16 -2.77
N LEU A 373 -19.84 -21.43 -3.20
CA LEU A 373 -20.02 -22.57 -2.29
C LEU A 373 -18.86 -22.67 -1.29
N SER A 374 -17.64 -22.46 -1.76
CA SER A 374 -16.44 -22.46 -0.92
C SER A 374 -16.43 -21.33 0.10
N LEU A 375 -16.87 -20.13 -0.27
CA LEU A 375 -17.01 -19.01 0.67
C LEU A 375 -18.06 -19.30 1.75
N LYS A 376 -19.20 -19.94 1.40
CA LYS A 376 -20.19 -20.39 2.40
C LYS A 376 -19.56 -21.36 3.41
N ARG A 377 -18.88 -22.39 2.91
CA ARG A 377 -18.19 -23.40 3.74
C ARG A 377 -17.11 -22.77 4.62
N HIS A 378 -16.32 -21.83 4.08
CA HIS A 378 -15.31 -21.09 4.83
C HIS A 378 -15.93 -20.32 6.00
N VAL A 379 -17.01 -19.56 5.74
CA VAL A 379 -17.70 -18.81 6.80
C VAL A 379 -18.32 -19.75 7.85
N GLU A 380 -18.89 -20.88 7.45
CA GLU A 380 -19.46 -21.85 8.39
C GLU A 380 -18.43 -22.38 9.37
N ILE A 381 -17.24 -22.73 8.89
CA ILE A 381 -16.18 -23.24 9.78
C ILE A 381 -15.59 -22.13 10.64
N VAL A 382 -15.39 -20.93 10.12
CA VAL A 382 -14.95 -19.76 10.90
C VAL A 382 -15.97 -19.47 12.02
N ASN A 383 -17.28 -19.48 11.72
CA ASN A 383 -18.33 -19.30 12.72
C ASN A 383 -18.24 -20.34 13.87
N LYS A 384 -17.84 -21.59 13.57
CA LYS A 384 -17.64 -22.63 14.58
C LYS A 384 -16.42 -22.34 15.46
N HIS A 385 -15.30 -21.90 14.86
CA HIS A 385 -14.09 -21.52 15.60
C HIS A 385 -14.32 -20.30 16.49
N VAL A 386 -15.03 -19.28 15.99
CA VAL A 386 -15.35 -18.08 16.77
C VAL A 386 -16.21 -18.43 17.99
N LYS A 387 -17.15 -19.38 17.88
CA LYS A 387 -17.89 -19.90 19.05
C LYS A 387 -16.98 -20.60 20.09
N ARG A 388 -15.79 -21.07 19.69
CA ARG A 388 -14.77 -21.64 20.57
C ARG A 388 -13.76 -20.59 21.09
N GLY A 389 -13.92 -19.30 20.72
CA GLY A 389 -13.10 -18.19 21.24
C GLY A 389 -12.02 -17.68 20.29
N THR A 390 -12.03 -18.05 19.01
CA THR A 390 -11.18 -17.45 17.99
C THR A 390 -11.60 -15.99 17.74
N TYR A 391 -10.65 -15.08 17.72
CA TYR A 391 -10.85 -13.72 17.23
C TYR A 391 -10.57 -13.65 15.73
N PHE A 392 -11.62 -13.44 14.93
CA PHE A 392 -11.52 -13.35 13.47
C PHE A 392 -11.76 -11.92 12.98
N PHE A 393 -10.96 -11.47 12.01
CA PHE A 393 -11.10 -10.16 11.38
C PHE A 393 -10.79 -10.21 9.88
N ASP A 394 -11.46 -9.37 9.10
CA ASP A 394 -11.15 -9.14 7.68
C ASP A 394 -9.89 -8.27 7.57
N TYR A 395 -8.92 -8.72 6.80
CA TYR A 395 -7.66 -7.98 6.61
C TYR A 395 -7.72 -6.97 5.45
N GLY A 396 -8.91 -6.53 5.05
CA GLY A 396 -9.10 -5.52 4.02
C GLY A 396 -8.99 -6.05 2.59
N ASN A 397 -9.30 -7.33 2.40
CA ASN A 397 -9.27 -8.03 1.10
C ASN A 397 -10.67 -8.29 0.51
N ALA A 398 -11.71 -7.69 1.10
CA ALA A 398 -13.12 -7.86 0.75
C ALA A 398 -13.74 -9.24 1.12
N PHE A 399 -13.16 -10.00 2.06
CA PHE A 399 -13.69 -11.28 2.50
C PHE A 399 -15.15 -11.16 2.98
N LEU A 400 -15.44 -10.23 3.88
CA LEU A 400 -16.79 -10.03 4.42
C LEU A 400 -17.80 -9.67 3.32
N LEU A 401 -17.41 -8.79 2.40
CA LEU A 401 -18.26 -8.34 1.32
C LEU A 401 -18.57 -9.46 0.33
N GLU A 402 -17.58 -10.23 -0.11
CA GLU A 402 -17.77 -11.30 -1.09
C GLU A 402 -18.46 -12.52 -0.47
N ALA A 403 -18.21 -12.81 0.81
CA ALA A 403 -18.96 -13.81 1.56
C ALA A 403 -20.45 -13.43 1.68
N SER A 404 -20.76 -12.15 1.92
CA SER A 404 -22.14 -11.66 1.93
C SER A 404 -22.81 -11.81 0.55
N LYS A 405 -22.12 -11.44 -0.53
CA LYS A 405 -22.60 -11.63 -1.91
C LYS A 405 -22.78 -13.12 -2.28
N ALA A 406 -22.03 -13.99 -1.63
CA ALA A 406 -22.20 -15.44 -1.75
C ALA A 406 -23.36 -15.98 -0.87
N GLU A 407 -24.06 -15.13 -0.12
CA GLU A 407 -25.13 -15.48 0.82
C GLU A 407 -24.65 -16.41 1.95
N ALA A 408 -23.40 -16.24 2.39
CA ALA A 408 -22.87 -16.91 3.57
C ALA A 408 -23.44 -16.29 4.86
N ASP A 409 -23.47 -17.04 5.94
CA ASP A 409 -23.96 -16.59 7.27
C ASP A 409 -22.96 -15.64 7.95
N ILE A 410 -22.71 -14.49 7.33
CA ILE A 410 -21.71 -13.48 7.72
C ILE A 410 -22.35 -12.18 8.25
N LEU A 411 -23.67 -12.01 8.10
CA LEU A 411 -24.37 -10.82 8.55
C LEU A 411 -25.11 -11.07 9.87
N LYS A 412 -25.22 -10.03 10.68
CA LYS A 412 -26.10 -9.95 11.83
C LYS A 412 -27.54 -9.62 11.38
N LYS A 413 -28.50 -9.67 12.31
CA LYS A 413 -29.91 -9.35 12.03
C LYS A 413 -30.15 -7.92 11.54
N ASP A 414 -29.29 -6.99 11.93
CA ASP A 414 -29.33 -5.58 11.55
C ASP A 414 -28.63 -5.30 10.20
N GLY A 415 -28.15 -6.35 9.53
CA GLY A 415 -27.42 -6.23 8.25
C GLY A 415 -25.94 -5.89 8.38
N SER A 416 -25.41 -5.64 9.58
CA SER A 416 -23.98 -5.44 9.80
C SER A 416 -23.22 -6.76 9.75
N PHE A 417 -21.89 -6.69 9.49
CA PHE A 417 -21.05 -7.87 9.48
C PHE A 417 -20.87 -8.47 10.89
N LYS A 418 -20.78 -9.79 10.98
CA LYS A 418 -20.51 -10.51 12.23
C LYS A 418 -19.09 -10.24 12.76
N TYR A 419 -18.15 -10.02 11.87
CA TYR A 419 -16.74 -9.77 12.17
C TYR A 419 -16.34 -8.38 11.75
N PRO A 420 -15.39 -7.75 12.46
CA PRO A 420 -14.85 -6.45 12.08
C PRO A 420 -13.82 -6.58 10.96
N SER A 421 -13.51 -5.46 10.30
CA SER A 421 -12.25 -5.32 9.58
C SER A 421 -11.11 -5.02 10.56
N TYR A 422 -9.86 -5.29 10.13
CA TYR A 422 -8.68 -5.00 10.95
C TYR A 422 -8.53 -3.51 11.31
N VAL A 423 -8.97 -2.60 10.45
CA VAL A 423 -8.95 -1.17 10.77
C VAL A 423 -10.07 -0.81 11.74
N GLN A 424 -11.27 -1.36 11.53
CA GLN A 424 -12.43 -1.05 12.36
C GLN A 424 -12.19 -1.31 13.85
N ASP A 425 -11.53 -2.41 14.16
CA ASP A 425 -11.47 -2.93 15.53
C ASP A 425 -10.04 -3.00 16.12
N ILE A 426 -9.01 -2.93 15.27
CA ILE A 426 -7.60 -3.01 15.70
C ILE A 426 -6.89 -1.70 15.39
N MET A 427 -6.59 -1.44 14.10
CA MET A 427 -5.72 -0.33 13.73
C MET A 427 -6.36 1.03 13.94
N GLY A 428 -7.68 1.17 13.71
CA GLY A 428 -8.41 2.42 13.98
C GLY A 428 -8.33 2.82 15.44
N PRO A 429 -8.92 2.06 16.37
CA PRO A 429 -8.99 2.43 17.79
C PRO A 429 -7.65 2.32 18.54
N MET A 430 -6.69 1.52 18.09
CA MET A 430 -5.42 1.32 18.81
C MET A 430 -4.24 2.09 18.21
N CYS A 431 -4.33 2.52 16.94
CA CYS A 431 -3.28 3.26 16.26
C CYS A 431 -3.79 4.59 15.70
N PHE A 432 -4.69 4.58 14.71
CA PHE A 432 -5.07 5.79 13.96
C PHE A 432 -5.75 6.86 14.81
N ASP A 433 -6.61 6.48 15.76
CA ASP A 433 -7.24 7.43 16.69
C ASP A 433 -6.22 8.21 17.53
N TYR A 434 -5.04 7.62 17.76
CA TYR A 434 -3.91 8.25 18.46
C TYR A 434 -2.86 8.86 17.54
N GLY A 435 -3.08 8.80 16.23
CA GLY A 435 -2.18 9.36 15.24
C GLY A 435 -1.02 8.45 14.83
N PHE A 436 -0.96 7.20 15.34
CA PHE A 436 0.04 6.23 14.90
C PHE A 436 -0.31 5.69 13.52
N GLY A 437 0.54 5.98 12.57
CA GLY A 437 0.44 5.53 11.19
C GLY A 437 1.80 5.42 10.53
N PRO A 438 1.85 4.85 9.32
CA PRO A 438 3.10 4.54 8.63
C PRO A 438 3.88 5.81 8.27
N PHE A 439 5.08 5.90 8.78
CA PHE A 439 6.09 6.91 8.48
C PHE A 439 7.29 6.24 7.83
N ARG A 440 7.73 6.76 6.69
CA ARG A 440 8.81 6.18 5.87
C ARG A 440 9.94 7.16 5.66
N TRP A 441 11.16 6.62 5.55
CA TRP A 441 12.30 7.38 5.08
C TRP A 441 13.16 6.56 4.11
N VAL A 442 13.79 7.27 3.20
CA VAL A 442 14.70 6.74 2.18
C VAL A 442 16.02 7.50 2.24
N CYS A 443 17.11 6.76 2.41
CA CYS A 443 18.46 7.33 2.37
C CYS A 443 18.84 7.60 0.91
N SER A 444 18.86 8.86 0.51
CA SER A 444 19.11 9.25 -0.89
C SER A 444 20.56 9.03 -1.35
N SER A 445 21.48 8.78 -0.42
CA SER A 445 22.84 8.34 -0.69
C SER A 445 22.93 6.90 -1.20
N CYS A 446 21.88 6.11 -1.02
CA CYS A 446 21.84 4.67 -1.27
C CYS A 446 22.86 3.84 -0.45
N LYS A 447 23.42 4.39 0.63
CA LYS A 447 24.39 3.73 1.50
C LYS A 447 23.71 2.97 2.64
N GLN A 448 24.23 1.79 2.97
CA GLN A 448 23.72 0.99 4.10
C GLN A 448 24.04 1.68 5.44
N GLU A 449 25.17 2.32 5.53
CA GLU A 449 25.62 3.04 6.72
C GLU A 449 24.64 4.16 7.12
N ASP A 450 24.11 4.89 6.14
CA ASP A 450 23.10 5.92 6.40
C ASP A 450 21.80 5.32 6.94
N LEU A 451 21.40 4.15 6.44
CA LEU A 451 20.22 3.44 6.95
C LEU A 451 20.46 2.96 8.38
N ASP A 452 21.61 2.39 8.69
CA ASP A 452 21.96 1.92 10.03
C ASP A 452 21.97 3.07 11.06
N ILE A 453 22.49 4.25 10.65
CA ILE A 453 22.46 5.46 11.48
C ILE A 453 21.02 5.95 11.69
N THR A 454 20.21 6.01 10.64
CA THR A 454 18.82 6.46 10.75
C THR A 454 17.96 5.52 11.58
N ASP A 455 18.16 4.20 11.49
CA ASP A 455 17.50 3.20 12.34
C ASP A 455 17.86 3.43 13.83
N THR A 456 19.13 3.70 14.12
CA THR A 456 19.59 4.00 15.48
C THR A 456 18.96 5.27 16.02
N ILE A 457 18.99 6.37 15.25
CA ILE A 457 18.37 7.64 15.63
C ILE A 457 16.87 7.47 15.90
N ALA A 458 16.16 6.74 15.04
CA ALA A 458 14.72 6.51 15.22
C ALA A 458 14.42 5.74 16.51
N CYS A 459 15.20 4.70 16.85
CA CYS A 459 15.08 3.98 18.12
C CYS A 459 15.33 4.88 19.32
N GLU A 460 16.43 5.65 19.33
CA GLU A 460 16.78 6.55 20.44
C GLU A 460 15.68 7.61 20.68
N VAL A 461 15.13 8.17 19.60
CA VAL A 461 14.02 9.14 19.70
C VAL A 461 12.79 8.50 20.29
N LEU A 462 12.39 7.31 19.81
CA LEU A 462 11.22 6.61 20.33
C LEU A 462 11.41 6.16 21.77
N GLU A 463 12.58 5.67 22.16
CA GLU A 463 12.91 5.30 23.54
C GLU A 463 12.77 6.51 24.47
N LYS A 464 13.30 7.66 24.09
CA LYS A 464 13.16 8.91 24.85
C LYS A 464 11.69 9.35 24.97
N LEU A 465 10.92 9.30 23.89
CA LEU A 465 9.50 9.68 23.90
C LEU A 465 8.66 8.73 24.77
N ALA A 466 8.98 7.43 24.75
CA ALA A 466 8.28 6.41 25.52
C ALA A 466 8.42 6.59 27.05
N LEU A 467 9.47 7.27 27.54
CA LEU A 467 9.65 7.55 28.97
C LEU A 467 8.53 8.40 29.57
N SER A 468 7.96 9.33 28.79
CA SER A 468 6.91 10.25 29.23
C SER A 468 5.59 10.05 28.49
N ALA A 469 5.50 9.01 27.62
CA ALA A 469 4.30 8.73 26.86
C ALA A 469 3.16 8.24 27.76
N PRO A 470 1.90 8.63 27.47
CA PRO A 470 0.74 8.00 28.09
C PRO A 470 0.71 6.51 27.82
N GLU A 471 0.13 5.73 28.77
CA GLU A 471 0.11 4.27 28.67
C GLU A 471 -0.58 3.75 27.40
N ASP A 472 -1.61 4.46 26.94
CA ASP A 472 -2.37 4.13 25.70
C ASP A 472 -1.54 4.30 24.40
N THR A 473 -0.39 4.96 24.46
CA THR A 473 0.48 5.20 23.28
C THR A 473 1.89 4.61 23.44
N LYS A 474 2.33 4.42 24.68
CA LYS A 474 3.69 3.92 24.99
C LYS A 474 4.00 2.58 24.31
N GLN A 475 3.05 1.65 24.35
CA GLN A 475 3.26 0.32 23.79
C GLN A 475 3.43 0.35 22.27
N GLN A 476 2.76 1.27 21.57
CA GLN A 476 2.96 1.42 20.13
C GLN A 476 4.40 1.86 19.80
N MET A 477 5.00 2.72 20.63
CA MET A 477 6.41 3.12 20.46
C MET A 477 7.34 1.92 20.68
N MET A 478 7.10 1.12 21.73
CA MET A 478 7.92 -0.07 22.03
C MET A 478 7.83 -1.14 20.92
N ASP A 479 6.63 -1.38 20.37
CA ASP A 479 6.43 -2.29 19.25
C ASP A 479 7.24 -1.85 18.02
N ASN A 480 7.32 -0.55 17.75
CA ASN A 480 8.08 -0.01 16.63
C ASN A 480 9.59 -0.02 16.84
N ILE A 481 10.08 0.11 18.08
CA ILE A 481 11.48 -0.12 18.42
C ILE A 481 11.85 -1.60 18.18
N GLN A 482 11.02 -2.53 18.65
CA GLN A 482 11.20 -3.97 18.38
C GLN A 482 11.21 -4.26 16.87
N TRP A 483 10.29 -3.64 16.12
CA TRP A 483 10.23 -3.77 14.66
C TRP A 483 11.54 -3.35 13.98
N ILE A 484 12.11 -2.17 14.30
CA ILE A 484 13.34 -1.70 13.66
C ILE A 484 14.50 -2.67 13.94
N LYS A 485 14.61 -3.15 15.18
CA LYS A 485 15.63 -4.15 15.57
C LYS A 485 15.46 -5.44 14.76
N ALA A 486 14.24 -5.95 14.65
CA ALA A 486 13.92 -7.15 13.87
C ALA A 486 14.10 -6.94 12.35
N ALA A 487 13.77 -5.76 11.82
CA ALA A 487 13.86 -5.47 10.39
C ALA A 487 15.29 -5.61 9.84
N LYS A 488 16.30 -5.27 10.63
CA LYS A 488 17.70 -5.43 10.26
C LYS A 488 18.08 -6.90 10.12
N GLU A 489 17.69 -7.71 11.10
CA GLU A 489 17.99 -9.16 11.14
C GLU A 489 17.24 -9.94 10.04
N ASN A 490 16.08 -9.45 9.63
CA ASN A 490 15.20 -10.10 8.65
C ASN A 490 15.45 -9.68 7.19
N GLU A 491 16.46 -8.84 6.92
CA GLU A 491 16.87 -8.45 5.56
C GLU A 491 15.71 -7.95 4.66
N LEU A 492 14.82 -7.11 5.22
CA LEU A 492 13.58 -6.71 4.55
C LEU A 492 13.75 -5.59 3.50
N VAL A 493 14.95 -5.04 3.34
CA VAL A 493 15.22 -3.95 2.41
C VAL A 493 15.32 -4.47 0.98
N VAL A 494 14.47 -3.96 0.09
CA VAL A 494 14.50 -4.26 -1.36
C VAL A 494 14.50 -2.95 -2.13
N GLY A 495 15.40 -2.80 -3.09
CA GLY A 495 15.57 -1.57 -3.85
C GLY A 495 16.35 -0.51 -3.07
N SER A 496 15.73 0.65 -2.83
CA SER A 496 16.35 1.75 -2.08
C SER A 496 16.64 1.40 -0.61
N LYS A 497 17.60 2.07 0.00
CA LYS A 497 17.89 1.98 1.43
C LYS A 497 16.85 2.76 2.20
N ALA A 498 15.83 2.06 2.69
CA ALA A 498 14.64 2.66 3.26
C ALA A 498 14.16 1.90 4.49
N ARG A 499 13.38 2.60 5.34
CA ARG A 499 12.71 2.03 6.50
C ARG A 499 11.30 2.60 6.65
N ILE A 500 10.47 1.87 7.36
CA ILE A 500 9.13 2.27 7.82
C ILE A 500 9.00 1.97 9.31
N LEU A 501 8.22 2.79 10.00
CA LEU A 501 7.67 2.50 11.32
C LEU A 501 6.31 3.20 11.47
N TYR A 502 5.57 2.90 12.54
CA TYR A 502 4.41 3.69 12.92
C TYR A 502 4.81 4.70 13.99
N ALA A 503 4.51 5.97 13.72
CA ALA A 503 4.69 7.05 14.68
C ALA A 503 3.52 8.03 14.64
N ASP A 504 3.23 8.64 15.77
CA ASP A 504 2.31 9.76 15.88
C ASP A 504 2.96 11.06 15.39
N SER A 505 2.21 12.15 15.38
CA SER A 505 2.70 13.46 14.93
C SER A 505 4.01 13.88 15.62
N ASN A 506 4.10 13.71 16.93
CA ASN A 506 5.30 14.08 17.68
C ASN A 506 6.49 13.18 17.36
N GLY A 507 6.26 11.87 17.26
CA GLY A 507 7.29 10.91 16.87
C GLY A 507 7.86 11.19 15.49
N ARG A 508 7.01 11.45 14.48
CA ARG A 508 7.44 11.80 13.12
C ARG A 508 8.29 13.06 13.10
N ILE A 509 7.86 14.12 13.81
CA ILE A 509 8.59 15.40 13.87
C ILE A 509 9.95 15.23 14.54
N GLU A 510 10.01 14.61 15.72
CA GLU A 510 11.26 14.45 16.45
C GLU A 510 12.28 13.55 15.73
N ILE A 511 11.83 12.46 15.09
CA ILE A 511 12.68 11.61 14.24
C ILE A 511 13.20 12.42 13.05
N ALA A 512 12.33 13.13 12.34
CA ALA A 512 12.73 13.91 11.17
C ALA A 512 13.68 15.05 11.51
N LYS A 513 13.48 15.73 12.64
CA LYS A 513 14.44 16.75 13.15
C LYS A 513 15.80 16.15 13.48
N ALA A 514 15.81 14.99 14.12
CA ALA A 514 17.05 14.29 14.44
C ALA A 514 17.81 13.87 13.16
N PHE A 515 17.09 13.42 12.12
CA PHE A 515 17.68 13.18 10.81
C PHE A 515 18.22 14.47 10.19
N ASN A 516 17.43 15.56 10.20
CA ASN A 516 17.85 16.84 9.65
C ASN A 516 19.12 17.38 10.33
N LYS A 517 19.22 17.20 11.63
CA LYS A 517 20.43 17.51 12.40
C LYS A 517 21.62 16.64 11.98
N ALA A 518 21.44 15.33 11.84
CA ALA A 518 22.50 14.42 11.40
C ALA A 518 23.00 14.73 9.99
N ILE A 519 22.09 15.17 9.08
CA ILE A 519 22.46 15.65 7.74
C ILE A 519 23.31 16.95 7.84
N LYS A 520 22.88 17.91 8.64
CA LYS A 520 23.60 19.17 8.88
C LYS A 520 25.00 18.93 9.44
N GLU A 521 25.15 17.91 10.29
CA GLU A 521 26.44 17.49 10.86
C GLU A 521 27.29 16.66 9.89
N GLY A 522 26.80 16.36 8.68
CA GLY A 522 27.52 15.56 7.68
C GLY A 522 27.64 14.07 8.02
N LYS A 523 26.83 13.55 8.96
CA LYS A 523 26.84 12.14 9.36
C LYS A 523 26.14 11.23 8.36
N ILE A 524 25.09 11.74 7.69
CA ILE A 524 24.30 11.06 6.66
C ILE A 524 24.01 12.01 5.51
N GLY A 525 23.67 11.44 4.35
CA GLY A 525 23.16 12.21 3.21
C GLY A 525 21.72 12.69 3.40
N PRO A 526 21.18 13.46 2.44
CA PRO A 526 19.80 13.91 2.46
C PRO A 526 18.82 12.73 2.55
N ILE A 527 17.70 12.94 3.23
CA ILE A 527 16.66 11.92 3.45
C ILE A 527 15.37 12.33 2.74
N ILE A 528 14.71 11.36 2.12
CA ILE A 528 13.36 11.52 1.59
C ILE A 528 12.39 10.93 2.60
N LEU A 529 11.53 11.78 3.19
CA LEU A 529 10.45 11.39 4.08
C LEU A 529 9.17 11.15 3.29
N GLY A 530 8.31 10.29 3.81
CA GLY A 530 6.99 10.05 3.29
C GLY A 530 6.18 9.16 4.24
N ARG A 531 5.05 8.69 3.76
CA ARG A 531 4.23 7.72 4.49
C ARG A 531 3.54 6.77 3.52
N ASP A 532 2.93 5.72 4.05
CA ASP A 532 1.94 4.97 3.27
C ASP A 532 0.67 5.81 3.12
N HIS A 533 -0.06 5.66 2.04
CA HIS A 533 -1.37 6.28 1.89
C HIS A 533 -2.39 5.68 2.88
N HIS A 534 -2.25 4.40 3.22
CA HIS A 534 -2.93 3.74 4.33
C HIS A 534 -2.46 4.35 5.66
N ASP A 535 -3.06 5.45 6.06
CA ASP A 535 -2.60 6.27 7.20
C ASP A 535 -3.79 6.94 7.91
N VAL A 536 -3.48 7.68 8.94
CA VAL A 536 -4.43 8.42 9.80
C VAL A 536 -5.27 9.41 8.99
N SER A 537 -4.66 10.15 8.05
CA SER A 537 -5.29 11.23 7.28
C SER A 537 -5.37 10.98 5.78
N GLY A 538 -4.57 10.06 5.25
CA GLY A 538 -4.31 9.98 3.82
C GLY A 538 -5.37 9.27 3.00
N THR A 539 -6.32 8.56 3.62
CA THR A 539 -7.24 7.68 2.89
C THR A 539 -8.66 7.74 3.45
N ASP A 540 -9.59 8.03 2.55
CA ASP A 540 -11.01 7.82 2.75
C ASP A 540 -11.43 6.54 2.02
N SER A 541 -11.73 5.49 2.79
CA SER A 541 -12.14 4.17 2.32
C SER A 541 -13.17 3.59 3.30
N PRO A 542 -14.46 3.55 2.95
CA PRO A 542 -15.56 3.21 3.87
C PRO A 542 -15.43 1.87 4.56
N TYR A 543 -14.85 0.89 3.88
CA TYR A 543 -14.75 -0.50 4.36
C TYR A 543 -13.35 -0.87 4.83
N ARG A 544 -12.40 0.09 4.82
CA ARG A 544 -11.03 -0.13 5.23
C ARG A 544 -10.55 0.98 6.18
N GLU A 545 -9.86 2.03 5.68
CA GLU A 545 -9.19 3.03 6.53
C GLU A 545 -10.16 3.93 7.31
N THR A 546 -11.37 4.16 6.80
CA THR A 546 -12.40 4.94 7.49
C THR A 546 -13.55 4.09 8.05
N SER A 547 -13.37 2.77 8.14
CA SER A 547 -14.38 1.83 8.64
C SER A 547 -14.71 2.00 10.13
N ASN A 548 -13.85 2.65 10.91
CA ASN A 548 -14.12 3.01 12.32
C ASN A 548 -14.69 4.43 12.50
N ILE A 549 -15.17 5.05 11.43
CA ILE A 549 -15.88 6.33 11.45
C ILE A 549 -17.37 6.04 11.33
N TYR A 550 -18.14 6.35 12.37
CA TYR A 550 -19.54 5.89 12.52
C TYR A 550 -20.58 6.99 12.41
N ASP A 551 -20.22 8.20 11.99
CA ASP A 551 -21.13 9.34 11.86
C ASP A 551 -21.79 9.47 10.47
N GLY A 552 -21.57 8.51 9.58
CA GLY A 552 -22.07 8.50 8.20
C GLY A 552 -21.13 9.16 7.19
N SER A 553 -20.08 9.83 7.64
CA SER A 553 -19.14 10.54 6.77
C SER A 553 -17.97 9.69 6.27
N GLN A 554 -17.92 8.40 6.62
CA GLN A 554 -16.95 7.46 6.07
C GLN A 554 -17.01 7.35 4.53
N PHE A 555 -18.12 7.77 3.92
CA PHE A 555 -18.32 7.78 2.46
C PHE A 555 -17.87 9.08 1.79
N THR A 556 -17.37 10.07 2.53
CA THR A 556 -16.87 11.33 1.99
C THR A 556 -15.34 11.28 1.83
N ALA A 557 -14.81 12.08 0.89
CA ALA A 557 -13.38 12.14 0.60
C ALA A 557 -12.72 13.44 1.07
N ASP A 558 -13.40 14.21 1.91
CA ASP A 558 -12.93 15.54 2.36
C ASP A 558 -11.61 15.45 3.12
N MET A 559 -11.42 14.40 3.93
CA MET A 559 -10.19 14.24 4.71
C MET A 559 -8.96 14.08 3.81
N ALA A 560 -8.98 13.15 2.86
CA ALA A 560 -7.86 12.90 1.96
C ALA A 560 -7.56 14.11 1.06
N ILE A 561 -8.59 14.79 0.57
CA ILE A 561 -8.45 15.99 -0.27
C ILE A 561 -7.83 17.13 0.55
N GLN A 562 -8.38 17.45 1.74
CA GLN A 562 -7.85 18.49 2.62
C GLN A 562 -6.43 18.16 3.08
N ASN A 563 -6.13 16.89 3.33
CA ASN A 563 -4.79 16.46 3.71
C ASN A 563 -3.76 16.87 2.65
N VAL A 564 -3.97 16.50 1.38
CA VAL A 564 -3.07 16.82 0.26
C VAL A 564 -2.95 18.32 0.02
N ILE A 565 -4.07 19.06 0.10
CA ILE A 565 -4.06 20.54 0.01
C ILE A 565 -3.19 21.12 1.10
N GLY A 566 -3.37 20.69 2.34
CA GLY A 566 -2.63 21.19 3.48
C GLY A 566 -1.14 20.85 3.44
N ASP A 567 -0.77 19.65 3.00
CA ASP A 567 0.62 19.25 2.79
C ASP A 567 1.30 20.13 1.72
N SER A 568 0.55 20.47 0.66
CA SER A 568 1.06 21.25 -0.47
C SER A 568 1.61 22.61 -0.07
N PHE A 569 0.96 23.32 0.86
CA PHE A 569 1.42 24.64 1.27
C PHE A 569 2.20 24.66 2.59
N ARG A 570 2.53 23.48 3.15
CA ARG A 570 3.34 23.33 4.36
C ARG A 570 4.72 22.72 4.13
N GLY A 571 5.12 22.56 2.88
CA GLY A 571 6.50 22.20 2.54
C GLY A 571 6.71 20.77 2.04
N ALA A 572 5.67 20.05 1.63
CA ALA A 572 5.84 18.82 0.89
C ALA A 572 6.61 19.07 -0.41
N THR A 573 7.60 18.23 -0.72
CA THR A 573 8.36 18.32 -1.97
C THR A 573 7.51 17.90 -3.17
N TRP A 574 6.66 16.89 -3.00
CA TRP A 574 5.60 16.55 -3.94
C TRP A 574 4.40 15.97 -3.23
N VAL A 575 3.27 16.08 -3.87
CA VAL A 575 2.00 15.55 -3.36
C VAL A 575 1.26 14.80 -4.45
N SER A 576 0.40 13.87 -4.04
CA SER A 576 -0.44 13.13 -4.94
C SER A 576 -1.81 12.82 -4.33
N ILE A 577 -2.85 12.76 -5.19
CA ILE A 577 -4.16 12.27 -4.80
C ILE A 577 -4.70 11.32 -5.87
N HIS A 578 -5.30 10.22 -5.44
CA HIS A 578 -5.73 9.14 -6.32
C HIS A 578 -7.14 8.67 -6.00
N ASN A 579 -7.88 8.32 -7.05
CA ASN A 579 -9.02 7.42 -6.95
C ASN A 579 -8.52 6.00 -7.25
N GLY A 580 -8.77 5.09 -6.33
CA GLY A 580 -8.31 3.71 -6.43
C GLY A 580 -7.21 3.37 -5.42
N GLY A 581 -7.18 2.11 -5.01
CA GLY A 581 -6.24 1.63 -3.99
C GLY A 581 -6.45 0.17 -3.63
N GLY A 582 -6.12 -0.20 -2.40
CA GLY A 582 -6.13 -1.59 -1.93
C GLY A 582 -7.47 -2.33 -2.01
N VAL A 583 -8.58 -1.62 -2.14
CA VAL A 583 -9.93 -2.20 -2.28
C VAL A 583 -10.50 -2.02 -3.70
N GLY A 584 -9.71 -1.61 -4.66
CA GLY A 584 -10.08 -1.49 -6.06
C GLY A 584 -10.22 -0.05 -6.56
N TRP A 585 -10.45 0.06 -7.85
CA TRP A 585 -10.69 1.34 -8.51
C TRP A 585 -12.13 1.81 -8.27
N GLY A 586 -12.30 3.06 -7.86
CA GLY A 586 -13.60 3.66 -7.58
C GLY A 586 -14.06 3.55 -6.11
N GLU A 587 -13.38 2.75 -5.30
CA GLU A 587 -13.80 2.43 -3.92
C GLU A 587 -13.07 3.27 -2.85
N VAL A 588 -12.09 4.08 -3.24
CA VAL A 588 -11.23 4.81 -2.31
C VAL A 588 -10.64 6.07 -2.93
N ILE A 589 -10.57 7.14 -2.15
CA ILE A 589 -9.74 8.32 -2.43
C ILE A 589 -8.59 8.33 -1.43
N ASN A 590 -7.38 8.42 -1.93
CA ASN A 590 -6.19 8.43 -1.09
C ASN A 590 -5.13 9.38 -1.61
N GLY A 591 -4.29 9.87 -0.73
CA GLY A 591 -3.23 10.79 -1.05
C GLY A 591 -2.01 10.63 -0.15
N GLY A 592 -0.92 11.20 -0.60
CA GLY A 592 0.33 11.20 0.13
C GLY A 592 1.31 12.22 -0.40
N PHE A 593 2.47 12.23 0.22
CA PHE A 593 3.55 13.17 -0.06
C PHE A 593 4.91 12.48 -0.08
N GLY A 594 5.88 13.17 -0.66
CA GLY A 594 7.29 13.00 -0.37
C GLY A 594 7.89 14.33 0.05
N MET A 595 8.86 14.31 0.96
CA MET A 595 9.56 15.48 1.48
C MET A 595 11.07 15.21 1.52
N LEU A 596 11.84 15.92 0.74
CA LEU A 596 13.29 15.90 0.84
C LEU A 596 13.74 16.83 1.98
N ILE A 597 14.54 16.32 2.91
CA ILE A 597 15.22 17.11 3.94
C ILE A 597 16.74 17.05 3.70
N ASP A 598 17.39 18.18 3.85
CA ASP A 598 18.77 18.40 3.42
C ASP A 598 19.69 19.02 4.48
N GLY A 599 19.25 19.09 5.73
CA GLY A 599 19.96 19.71 6.84
C GLY A 599 19.74 21.22 6.98
N SER A 600 18.93 21.83 6.12
CA SER A 600 18.66 23.26 6.13
C SER A 600 17.62 23.66 7.19
N GLU A 601 17.57 24.96 7.49
CA GLU A 601 16.53 25.59 8.33
C GLU A 601 15.15 25.49 7.66
N LYS A 602 15.08 25.62 6.32
CA LYS A 602 13.86 25.40 5.55
C LYS A 602 13.29 24.00 5.83
N SER A 603 14.15 22.97 5.80
CA SER A 603 13.74 21.61 6.12
C SER A 603 13.18 21.50 7.53
N GLU A 604 13.78 22.16 8.53
CA GLU A 604 13.30 22.13 9.92
C GLU A 604 11.90 22.74 10.07
N ILE A 605 11.67 23.92 9.46
CA ILE A 605 10.36 24.59 9.46
C ILE A 605 9.29 23.73 8.80
N ASN A 606 9.63 23.13 7.64
CA ASN A 606 8.71 22.27 6.89
C ASN A 606 8.36 20.99 7.66
N ILE A 607 9.34 20.36 8.32
CA ILE A 607 9.12 19.19 9.18
C ILE A 607 8.07 19.50 10.25
N GLU A 608 8.24 20.60 11.00
CA GLU A 608 7.30 20.98 12.05
C GLU A 608 5.90 21.26 11.52
N SER A 609 5.80 22.03 10.45
CA SER A 609 4.52 22.46 9.91
C SER A 609 3.76 21.33 9.24
N MET A 610 4.43 20.63 8.31
CA MET A 610 3.76 19.65 7.45
C MET A 610 3.46 18.35 8.17
N LEU A 611 4.42 17.75 8.90
CA LEU A 611 4.18 16.51 9.63
C LEU A 611 3.18 16.68 10.79
N PHE A 612 3.10 17.88 11.37
CA PHE A 612 2.07 18.19 12.35
C PHE A 612 0.68 18.16 11.72
N TRP A 613 0.51 18.82 10.59
CA TRP A 613 -0.75 18.86 9.87
C TRP A 613 -1.15 17.48 9.35
N ASP A 614 -0.26 16.80 8.67
CA ASP A 614 -0.53 15.53 8.01
C ASP A 614 -1.17 14.48 8.92
N VAL A 615 -0.76 14.43 10.19
CA VAL A 615 -1.36 13.52 11.18
C VAL A 615 -2.60 14.11 11.85
N ASN A 616 -2.51 15.36 12.32
CA ASN A 616 -3.60 15.92 13.15
C ASN A 616 -4.88 16.22 12.36
N ASN A 617 -4.81 16.36 11.03
CA ASN A 617 -6.00 16.42 10.17
C ASN A 617 -6.89 15.18 10.36
N GLY A 618 -6.32 14.00 10.31
CA GLY A 618 -7.06 12.75 10.47
C GLY A 618 -7.53 12.50 11.92
N ILE A 619 -6.73 12.92 12.92
CA ILE A 619 -7.17 12.83 14.31
C ILE A 619 -8.38 13.78 14.53
N ALA A 620 -8.34 15.00 13.99
CA ALA A 620 -9.46 15.95 14.07
C ALA A 620 -10.73 15.38 13.42
N ARG A 621 -10.58 14.72 12.28
CA ARG A 621 -11.67 14.03 11.58
C ARG A 621 -12.30 12.92 12.42
N ARG A 622 -11.46 12.08 13.05
CA ARG A 622 -11.90 10.99 13.91
C ARG A 622 -12.49 11.49 15.22
N ASN A 623 -11.93 12.58 15.78
CA ASN A 623 -12.50 13.28 16.92
C ASN A 623 -13.94 13.76 16.63
N TRP A 624 -14.17 14.41 15.48
CA TRP A 624 -15.50 14.87 15.11
C TRP A 624 -16.50 13.73 14.93
N ALA A 625 -16.02 12.58 14.48
CA ALA A 625 -16.81 11.33 14.41
C ALA A 625 -17.06 10.67 15.79
N ARG A 626 -16.64 11.29 16.88
CA ARG A 626 -16.81 10.85 18.28
C ARG A 626 -15.92 9.67 18.70
N ASN A 627 -14.85 9.40 17.97
CA ASN A 627 -13.89 8.37 18.37
C ASN A 627 -13.15 8.80 19.65
N LYS A 628 -13.32 8.02 20.73
CA LYS A 628 -12.82 8.37 22.07
C LYS A 628 -11.30 8.58 22.10
N GLY A 629 -10.53 7.72 21.46
CA GLY A 629 -9.07 7.85 21.36
C GLY A 629 -8.66 9.15 20.69
N ALA A 630 -9.34 9.51 19.59
CA ALA A 630 -9.06 10.74 18.86
C ALA A 630 -9.44 12.01 19.63
N ILE A 631 -10.55 11.99 20.39
CA ILE A 631 -10.92 13.10 21.29
C ILE A 631 -9.81 13.33 22.34
N ASN A 632 -9.31 12.26 22.95
CA ASN A 632 -8.24 12.35 23.93
C ASN A 632 -6.94 12.87 23.30
N GLN A 633 -6.56 12.32 22.15
CA GLN A 633 -5.32 12.69 21.49
C GLN A 633 -5.30 14.12 20.96
N ILE A 634 -6.39 14.59 20.33
CA ILE A 634 -6.46 15.96 19.84
C ILE A 634 -6.49 16.97 21.00
N SER A 635 -7.11 16.61 22.12
CA SER A 635 -7.10 17.44 23.34
C SER A 635 -5.68 17.58 23.90
N ARG A 636 -4.90 16.50 23.93
CA ARG A 636 -3.47 16.54 24.30
C ARG A 636 -2.66 17.43 23.33
N ALA A 637 -2.94 17.33 22.02
CA ALA A 637 -2.28 18.14 21.02
C ALA A 637 -2.59 19.63 21.19
N MET A 638 -3.84 20.01 21.49
CA MET A 638 -4.23 21.39 21.80
C MET A 638 -3.56 21.94 23.06
N GLN A 639 -3.36 21.12 24.09
CA GLN A 639 -2.62 21.51 25.30
C GLN A 639 -1.15 21.81 25.02
N LYS A 640 -0.51 21.02 24.14
CA LYS A 640 0.89 21.20 23.75
C LYS A 640 1.10 22.34 22.76
N ASN A 641 0.12 22.60 21.88
CA ASN A 641 0.21 23.65 20.88
C ASN A 641 -0.99 24.62 21.00
N PRO A 642 -0.83 25.78 21.65
CA PRO A 642 -1.91 26.75 21.84
C PRO A 642 -2.50 27.35 20.56
N LYS A 643 -1.78 27.22 19.41
CA LYS A 643 -2.27 27.65 18.09
C LYS A 643 -3.24 26.63 17.49
N LEU A 644 -3.22 25.37 17.94
CA LEU A 644 -4.18 24.37 17.52
C LEU A 644 -5.50 24.56 18.26
N LYS A 645 -6.57 24.76 17.53
CA LYS A 645 -7.93 24.87 18.06
C LYS A 645 -8.85 23.99 17.25
N VAL A 646 -9.19 22.83 17.76
CA VAL A 646 -10.07 21.86 17.12
C VAL A 646 -11.41 21.82 17.86
N THR A 647 -12.49 21.78 17.11
CA THR A 647 -13.83 21.64 17.69
C THR A 647 -13.98 20.23 18.26
N LEU A 648 -14.35 20.14 19.53
CA LEU A 648 -14.68 18.88 20.18
C LEU A 648 -16.18 18.62 20.09
N PRO A 649 -16.62 17.36 19.90
CA PRO A 649 -18.04 17.03 19.83
C PRO A 649 -18.68 17.06 21.21
N ASN A 650 -19.91 17.58 21.32
CA ASN A 650 -20.75 17.36 22.47
C ASN A 650 -21.45 16.01 22.32
N LEU A 651 -21.23 15.09 23.27
CA LEU A 651 -21.80 13.75 23.22
C LEU A 651 -23.26 13.78 23.71
N VAL A 652 -24.14 13.10 22.97
CA VAL A 652 -25.55 12.93 23.36
C VAL A 652 -25.66 11.63 24.17
N GLU A 653 -26.43 11.65 25.23
CA GLU A 653 -26.73 10.44 26.02
C GLU A 653 -27.68 9.53 25.24
N ASP A 654 -27.34 8.26 25.13
CA ASP A 654 -28.14 7.28 24.36
C ASP A 654 -29.60 7.20 24.82
N LYS A 655 -29.84 7.33 26.13
CA LYS A 655 -31.19 7.37 26.74
C LYS A 655 -32.11 8.43 26.14
N LEU A 656 -31.57 9.54 25.65
CA LEU A 656 -32.36 10.61 25.02
C LEU A 656 -32.87 10.22 23.63
N LEU A 657 -32.26 9.19 23.01
CA LEU A 657 -32.53 8.74 21.66
C LEU A 657 -33.30 7.39 21.61
N GLU A 658 -33.49 6.72 22.77
CA GLU A 658 -34.11 5.39 22.85
C GLU A 658 -35.58 5.34 22.36
N ASN A 659 -36.27 6.48 22.27
CA ASN A 659 -37.66 6.57 21.88
C ASN A 659 -37.93 7.25 20.53
N ILE A 660 -36.93 7.38 19.70
CA ILE A 660 -37.03 7.97 18.36
C ILE A 660 -37.33 6.92 17.31
#